data_b6bafa94feef74af70db409ff1451b45
#
_entry.id   b6bafa94feef74af70db409ff1451b45
#
_cell.length_a   1.000
_cell.length_b   1.000
_cell.length_c   1.000
_cell.angle_alpha   90.00
_cell.angle_beta   90.00
_cell.angle_gamma   90.00
#
_symmetry.space_group_name_H-M   'P 1'
#
loop_
_entity.id
_entity.type
_entity.pdbx_description
1 polymer ?
#
loop_
_entity_poly.entity_id
_entity_poly.type
_entity_poly.pdbx_seq_one_letter_code
_entity_poly.pdbx_strand_id
1 'polypeptide(L)'
;MSLLIYSTSDSLLTRTIKFDHTKHPFAHIVAYELSPTDSNIVWAALSDGAIYRLDWTSGAGNDQSWKISSTGCIHMTVASMVSAGRRRDVVFTTETKKDGGWRITANELTQPGSPIQTVARTIYTSKTPINYLKTADGGSVLLAASGKSILLGYVRNLDFDTTDKIKYVFRVFDSTAPIMSLDARVYPRTSTDDRNISKKTPVVDVVVGDAKGFIFIHRDLLGNLIQSENKNYASMVNLVPARFHWHRKSVETVKWSLDGNYIISGGSETVLVLWQLDTGKKQFLPHMTSTILNVVVSPSGSSYGIQLADNSAMVLSTAELEPTANFAGIQSSVIRYAEPQADEVQRAKSHFYKFHVVQRTPAVISTSNPSHLLLGVGENPEVPFYEAPVRNCSFLQTYDLSAGHNVSKQALARTNVTTLNETPNALPISEPRITHIQKSHDGLWLATVDEWTPSHADLDFIQHQATNPFAELKLRREICLKFWQWKEEGQVWELVSRINTPHTASNAAPGAGQILGLATDPSSLRFSSIGEDSVVRTWVPKTRKRDGIAVKDGKGNALKNWHCQHEIQLEKSELTDDYLRSTPYNGAVAFADDGSILAAAFGKNGTVHMIDPEQGSITASQHGLFEGSIVAMEILGRDLITLSDSIRVHDLVSDQLRYSLKLYKSITRMHIIQKIEMMHLAINRNSRTFAVAIPMRLTPPSAEELREQAFPPTYSGFAVFGQDSQTPLLTECFETAVSAIIPTEDSEGFLVLDGAAEIRNVMKKGTQPITALAQPTSDLQLDTITDEPTGDLLQMIEDVEDEPEEAEPLSPAVMEDDDDTPVVTQQELSGVFDIGPAFALPPLEEMFYQVAGLFSSKPLEKMV
;
A
#
# COMPACT_ATOMS: atom_id res chain seq x y z
N MET A 1 -10.23 -6.98 -11.32
CA MET A 1 -9.11 -7.92 -11.11
C MET A 1 -8.24 -7.99 -12.34
N SER A 2 -6.93 -7.92 -12.21
CA SER A 2 -5.99 -8.01 -13.33
C SER A 2 -4.68 -8.67 -12.90
N LEU A 3 -4.01 -9.35 -13.83
CA LEU A 3 -2.65 -9.81 -13.71
C LEU A 3 -1.76 -8.84 -14.47
N LEU A 4 -0.82 -8.21 -13.78
CA LEU A 4 0.11 -7.25 -14.35
C LEU A 4 1.45 -7.94 -14.63
N ILE A 5 2.00 -7.74 -15.80
CA ILE A 5 3.26 -8.34 -16.25
C ILE A 5 4.23 -7.21 -16.54
N TYR A 6 5.34 -7.21 -15.81
CA TYR A 6 6.38 -6.20 -15.93
C TYR A 6 7.64 -6.77 -16.55
N SER A 7 8.37 -5.96 -17.27
CA SER A 7 9.72 -6.24 -17.73
C SER A 7 10.72 -5.97 -16.59
N THR A 8 11.66 -6.88 -16.37
CA THR A 8 12.71 -6.71 -15.35
C THR A 8 13.90 -5.88 -15.83
N SER A 9 14.01 -5.61 -17.13
CA SER A 9 15.11 -4.80 -17.71
C SER A 9 14.89 -3.30 -17.58
N ASP A 10 13.65 -2.85 -17.78
CA ASP A 10 13.27 -1.43 -17.85
C ASP A 10 12.23 -1.04 -16.80
N SER A 11 11.78 -1.99 -15.99
CA SER A 11 10.74 -1.81 -14.95
C SER A 11 9.38 -1.34 -15.50
N LEU A 12 9.13 -1.49 -16.80
CA LEU A 12 7.89 -1.07 -17.43
C LEU A 12 6.82 -2.17 -17.43
N LEU A 13 5.56 -1.74 -17.36
CA LEU A 13 4.40 -2.63 -17.50
C LEU A 13 4.27 -3.06 -18.97
N THR A 14 4.56 -4.34 -19.25
CA THR A 14 4.47 -4.90 -20.60
C THR A 14 3.05 -5.29 -20.96
N ARG A 15 2.27 -5.83 -20.01
CA ARG A 15 0.92 -6.33 -20.30
C ARG A 15 0.02 -6.34 -19.07
N THR A 16 -1.27 -6.14 -19.30
CA THR A 16 -2.33 -6.31 -18.30
C THR A 16 -3.34 -7.33 -18.80
N ILE A 17 -3.53 -8.44 -18.08
CA ILE A 17 -4.57 -9.44 -18.36
C ILE A 17 -5.73 -9.19 -17.41
N LYS A 18 -6.88 -8.79 -17.92
CA LYS A 18 -8.08 -8.49 -17.13
C LYS A 18 -8.99 -9.71 -17.04
N PHE A 19 -9.50 -9.99 -15.85
CA PHE A 19 -10.54 -11.00 -15.63
C PHE A 19 -11.92 -10.37 -15.75
N ASP A 20 -12.89 -11.17 -16.21
CA ASP A 20 -14.26 -10.71 -16.42
C ASP A 20 -15.00 -10.58 -15.08
N HIS A 21 -15.19 -9.35 -14.62
CA HIS A 21 -15.90 -9.04 -13.38
C HIS A 21 -17.37 -9.45 -13.41
N THR A 22 -17.99 -9.51 -14.60
CA THR A 22 -19.41 -9.90 -14.72
C THR A 22 -19.63 -11.36 -14.40
N LYS A 23 -18.63 -12.21 -14.68
CA LYS A 23 -18.66 -13.64 -14.36
C LYS A 23 -18.30 -13.93 -12.89
N HIS A 24 -17.48 -13.08 -12.28
CA HIS A 24 -16.91 -13.26 -10.93
C HIS A 24 -17.02 -11.97 -10.11
N PRO A 25 -18.27 -11.54 -9.77
CA PRO A 25 -18.53 -10.32 -9.03
C PRO A 25 -17.99 -10.43 -7.64
N PHE A 26 -17.10 -10.12 -7.01
CA PHE A 26 -16.59 -10.27 -5.64
C PHE A 26 -15.43 -11.25 -5.48
N ALA A 27 -14.95 -11.87 -6.56
CA ALA A 27 -13.79 -12.73 -6.47
C ALA A 27 -12.50 -11.91 -6.55
N HIS A 28 -11.44 -12.38 -5.88
CA HIS A 28 -10.08 -11.87 -5.99
C HIS A 28 -9.13 -13.00 -6.35
N ILE A 29 -7.95 -12.67 -6.89
CA ILE A 29 -6.91 -13.66 -7.18
C ILE A 29 -6.31 -14.12 -5.86
N VAL A 30 -6.38 -15.41 -5.59
CA VAL A 30 -5.85 -16.03 -4.37
C VAL A 30 -4.42 -16.52 -4.55
N ALA A 31 -4.16 -17.13 -5.70
CA ALA A 31 -2.85 -17.66 -6.02
C ALA A 31 -2.66 -17.72 -7.54
N TYR A 32 -1.43 -17.62 -7.98
CA TYR A 32 -1.03 -17.86 -9.36
C TYR A 32 0.32 -18.58 -9.39
N GLU A 33 0.52 -19.44 -10.37
CA GLU A 33 1.74 -20.22 -10.54
C GLU A 33 1.98 -20.51 -12.01
N LEU A 34 3.25 -20.49 -12.44
CA LEU A 34 3.63 -20.87 -13.79
C LEU A 34 3.38 -22.38 -14.00
N SER A 35 2.95 -22.76 -15.19
CA SER A 35 2.82 -24.16 -15.56
C SER A 35 4.20 -24.82 -15.60
N PRO A 36 4.41 -25.94 -14.90
CA PRO A 36 5.66 -26.67 -14.97
C PRO A 36 5.86 -27.42 -16.29
N THR A 37 4.82 -27.54 -17.15
CA THR A 37 4.91 -28.16 -18.48
C THR A 37 5.12 -27.16 -19.61
N ASP A 38 4.67 -25.91 -19.45
CA ASP A 38 4.75 -24.86 -20.46
C ASP A 38 5.01 -23.50 -19.79
N SER A 39 6.19 -22.94 -19.97
CA SER A 39 6.61 -21.67 -19.36
C SER A 39 5.79 -20.47 -19.79
N ASN A 40 5.02 -20.55 -20.89
CA ASN A 40 4.17 -19.47 -21.37
C ASN A 40 2.79 -19.45 -20.69
N ILE A 41 2.49 -20.47 -19.90
CA ILE A 41 1.19 -20.64 -19.26
C ILE A 41 1.28 -20.29 -17.76
N VAL A 42 0.31 -19.49 -17.30
CA VAL A 42 0.06 -19.19 -15.89
C VAL A 42 -1.30 -19.76 -15.49
N TRP A 43 -1.31 -20.49 -14.40
CA TRP A 43 -2.54 -20.87 -13.71
C TRP A 43 -2.87 -19.82 -12.65
N ALA A 44 -4.12 -19.36 -12.62
CA ALA A 44 -4.60 -18.40 -11.63
C ALA A 44 -5.88 -18.90 -10.97
N ALA A 45 -5.92 -18.92 -9.64
CA ALA A 45 -7.08 -19.31 -8.86
C ALA A 45 -7.77 -18.07 -8.26
N LEU A 46 -9.10 -18.06 -8.33
CA LEU A 46 -9.94 -17.02 -7.74
C LEU A 46 -10.57 -17.52 -6.44
N SER A 47 -10.89 -16.58 -5.56
CA SER A 47 -11.49 -16.87 -4.25
C SER A 47 -12.85 -17.57 -4.34
N ASP A 48 -13.60 -17.42 -5.44
CA ASP A 48 -14.87 -18.10 -5.67
C ASP A 48 -14.72 -19.55 -6.18
N GLY A 49 -13.50 -20.04 -6.31
CA GLY A 49 -13.17 -21.39 -6.78
C GLY A 49 -13.07 -21.53 -8.30
N ALA A 50 -13.03 -20.44 -9.05
CA ALA A 50 -12.70 -20.46 -10.46
C ALA A 50 -11.19 -20.54 -10.68
N ILE A 51 -10.75 -21.34 -11.65
CA ILE A 51 -9.35 -21.46 -12.07
C ILE A 51 -9.25 -21.10 -13.55
N TYR A 52 -8.27 -20.26 -13.85
CA TYR A 52 -7.95 -19.82 -15.19
C TYR A 52 -6.61 -20.38 -15.65
N ARG A 53 -6.54 -20.75 -16.93
CA ARG A 53 -5.32 -21.06 -17.65
C ARG A 53 -5.05 -19.95 -18.65
N LEU A 54 -4.00 -19.18 -18.44
CA LEU A 54 -3.70 -17.98 -19.19
C LEU A 54 -2.35 -18.13 -19.90
N ASP A 55 -2.33 -17.75 -21.17
CA ASP A 55 -1.06 -17.53 -21.87
C ASP A 55 -0.62 -16.09 -21.61
N TRP A 56 0.41 -15.92 -20.76
CA TRP A 56 0.88 -14.60 -20.38
C TRP A 56 1.65 -13.87 -21.50
N THR A 57 2.15 -14.61 -22.50
CA THR A 57 2.89 -14.03 -23.62
C THR A 57 1.97 -13.45 -24.68
N SER A 58 0.92 -14.16 -25.06
CA SER A 58 -0.07 -13.70 -26.06
C SER A 58 -1.27 -13.00 -25.43
N GLY A 59 -1.52 -13.23 -24.15
CA GLY A 59 -2.75 -12.78 -23.46
C GLY A 59 -3.98 -13.59 -23.84
N ALA A 60 -3.82 -14.68 -24.59
CA ALA A 60 -4.90 -15.59 -24.94
C ALA A 60 -5.29 -16.50 -23.78
N GLY A 61 -6.51 -17.00 -23.77
CA GLY A 61 -6.97 -17.97 -22.77
C GLY A 61 -7.83 -17.40 -21.65
N ASN A 62 -8.16 -16.10 -21.69
CA ASN A 62 -9.04 -15.49 -20.69
C ASN A 62 -10.43 -16.15 -20.64
N ASP A 63 -10.83 -16.86 -21.69
CA ASP A 63 -12.09 -17.59 -21.78
C ASP A 63 -12.00 -19.03 -21.25
N GLN A 64 -10.79 -19.53 -20.97
CA GLN A 64 -10.58 -20.86 -20.45
C GLN A 64 -10.61 -20.86 -18.92
N SER A 65 -11.79 -21.07 -18.36
CA SER A 65 -11.97 -21.17 -16.93
C SER A 65 -12.73 -22.43 -16.51
N TRP A 66 -12.40 -22.95 -15.34
CA TRP A 66 -13.07 -24.09 -14.71
C TRP A 66 -13.53 -23.69 -13.31
N LYS A 67 -14.76 -23.98 -12.97
CA LYS A 67 -15.26 -23.80 -11.61
C LYS A 67 -15.10 -25.12 -10.84
N ILE A 68 -14.06 -25.21 -10.03
CA ILE A 68 -13.71 -26.43 -9.31
C ILE A 68 -14.52 -26.55 -8.02
N SER A 69 -14.73 -25.47 -7.29
CA SER A 69 -15.40 -25.44 -6.00
C SER A 69 -16.57 -24.47 -6.00
N SER A 70 -17.65 -24.86 -5.31
CA SER A 70 -18.78 -23.97 -5.05
C SER A 70 -18.62 -23.16 -3.74
N THR A 71 -17.58 -23.47 -2.95
CA THR A 71 -17.39 -22.90 -1.59
C THR A 71 -16.16 -22.03 -1.44
N GLY A 72 -15.39 -21.84 -2.53
CA GLY A 72 -14.20 -21.00 -2.55
C GLY A 72 -12.88 -21.76 -2.52
N CYS A 73 -11.83 -21.09 -3.02
CA CYS A 73 -10.43 -21.52 -3.02
C CYS A 73 -9.59 -20.57 -2.19
N ILE A 74 -8.60 -21.09 -1.43
CA ILE A 74 -7.76 -20.27 -0.56
C ILE A 74 -6.30 -20.29 -0.99
N HIS A 75 -5.84 -21.43 -1.50
CA HIS A 75 -4.48 -21.58 -2.00
C HIS A 75 -4.44 -22.57 -3.16
N MET A 76 -3.47 -22.38 -4.06
CA MET A 76 -3.27 -23.24 -5.22
C MET A 76 -1.78 -23.50 -5.41
N THR A 77 -1.44 -24.70 -5.90
CA THR A 77 -0.12 -25.03 -6.43
C THR A 77 -0.28 -25.99 -7.60
N VAL A 78 0.68 -25.98 -8.52
CA VAL A 78 0.63 -26.79 -9.75
C VAL A 78 1.80 -27.75 -9.80
N ALA A 79 1.55 -28.97 -10.22
CA ALA A 79 2.60 -29.97 -10.45
C ALA A 79 2.45 -30.64 -11.80
N SER A 80 3.57 -30.97 -12.42
CA SER A 80 3.61 -31.78 -13.66
C SER A 80 3.63 -33.26 -13.31
N MET A 81 2.55 -33.94 -13.59
CA MET A 81 2.44 -35.38 -13.37
C MET A 81 2.31 -36.14 -14.68
N VAL A 82 2.82 -37.38 -14.70
CA VAL A 82 2.66 -38.26 -15.84
C VAL A 82 1.32 -39.00 -15.72
N SER A 83 0.39 -38.72 -16.63
CA SER A 83 -0.89 -39.40 -16.74
C SER A 83 -1.04 -39.97 -18.15
N ALA A 84 -1.35 -41.26 -18.29
CA ALA A 84 -1.48 -41.96 -19.57
C ALA A 84 -0.27 -41.77 -20.52
N GLY A 85 0.96 -41.76 -19.98
CA GLY A 85 2.19 -41.58 -20.73
C GLY A 85 2.49 -40.17 -21.23
N ARG A 86 1.68 -39.16 -20.83
CA ARG A 86 1.89 -37.77 -21.15
C ARG A 86 2.05 -36.94 -19.89
N ARG A 87 2.94 -35.96 -19.91
CA ARG A 87 3.05 -34.97 -18.84
C ARG A 87 1.87 -34.01 -18.93
N ARG A 88 1.19 -33.79 -17.79
CA ARG A 88 0.06 -32.89 -17.67
C ARG A 88 0.17 -32.10 -16.38
N ASP A 89 -0.38 -30.93 -16.39
CA ASP A 89 -0.52 -30.10 -15.19
C ASP A 89 -1.67 -30.62 -14.34
N VAL A 90 -1.40 -30.85 -13.07
CA VAL A 90 -2.38 -31.16 -12.05
C VAL A 90 -2.39 -30.01 -11.06
N VAL A 91 -3.57 -29.42 -10.88
CA VAL A 91 -3.77 -28.27 -10.01
C VAL A 91 -4.26 -28.76 -8.65
N PHE A 92 -3.47 -28.47 -7.61
CA PHE A 92 -3.83 -28.76 -6.22
C PHE A 92 -4.42 -27.51 -5.60
N THR A 93 -5.58 -27.63 -4.95
CA THR A 93 -6.27 -26.50 -4.31
C THR A 93 -6.62 -26.81 -2.87
N THR A 94 -6.61 -25.79 -2.03
CA THR A 94 -7.21 -25.85 -0.69
C THR A 94 -8.58 -25.18 -0.74
N GLU A 95 -9.60 -25.89 -0.28
CA GLU A 95 -10.99 -25.48 -0.39
C GLU A 95 -11.70 -25.61 0.95
N THR A 96 -12.66 -24.72 1.19
CA THR A 96 -13.61 -24.86 2.30
C THR A 96 -14.69 -25.88 1.96
N LYS A 97 -15.18 -26.60 2.95
CA LYS A 97 -16.34 -27.46 2.82
C LYS A 97 -17.60 -26.74 3.31
N LYS A 98 -18.76 -27.21 2.82
CA LYS A 98 -20.06 -26.71 3.28
C LYS A 98 -20.34 -26.95 4.76
N ASP A 99 -19.69 -27.95 5.36
CA ASP A 99 -19.78 -28.33 6.78
C ASP A 99 -18.77 -27.60 7.69
N GLY A 100 -18.07 -26.59 7.17
CA GLY A 100 -17.09 -25.79 7.92
C GLY A 100 -15.70 -26.42 8.04
N GLY A 101 -15.44 -27.53 7.36
CA GLY A 101 -14.12 -28.15 7.29
C GLY A 101 -13.32 -27.69 6.07
N TRP A 102 -12.10 -28.18 5.96
CA TRP A 102 -11.14 -27.89 4.89
C TRP A 102 -10.74 -29.14 4.14
N ARG A 103 -10.40 -29.02 2.86
CA ARG A 103 -9.91 -30.12 2.06
C ARG A 103 -8.81 -29.69 1.09
N ILE A 104 -7.92 -30.61 0.77
CA ILE A 104 -6.99 -30.50 -0.37
C ILE A 104 -7.56 -31.36 -1.49
N THR A 105 -7.69 -30.78 -2.68
CA THR A 105 -8.14 -31.49 -3.89
C THR A 105 -7.07 -31.41 -4.96
N ALA A 106 -6.91 -32.51 -5.72
CA ALA A 106 -6.13 -32.54 -6.94
C ALA A 106 -7.09 -32.53 -8.14
N ASN A 107 -6.86 -31.63 -9.06
CA ASN A 107 -7.72 -31.40 -10.20
C ASN A 107 -6.91 -31.57 -11.50
N GLU A 108 -7.29 -32.53 -12.32
CA GLU A 108 -6.81 -32.65 -13.69
C GLU A 108 -7.80 -31.90 -14.60
N LEU A 109 -7.36 -30.77 -15.14
CA LEU A 109 -8.19 -29.87 -15.92
C LEU A 109 -8.00 -30.20 -17.41
N THR A 110 -9.06 -30.69 -18.04
CA THR A 110 -9.10 -30.96 -19.48
C THR A 110 -9.53 -29.72 -20.25
N GLN A 111 -9.20 -29.64 -21.54
CA GLN A 111 -9.56 -28.49 -22.36
C GLN A 111 -11.08 -28.24 -22.35
N PRO A 112 -11.53 -26.95 -22.28
CA PRO A 112 -12.94 -26.59 -22.34
C PRO A 112 -13.58 -27.13 -23.62
N GLY A 113 -14.76 -27.76 -23.49
CA GLY A 113 -15.47 -28.38 -24.62
C GLY A 113 -15.16 -29.85 -24.84
N SER A 114 -14.23 -30.44 -24.09
CA SER A 114 -14.06 -31.89 -24.04
C SER A 114 -15.19 -32.54 -23.22
N PRO A 115 -15.78 -33.67 -23.69
CA PRO A 115 -16.84 -34.37 -22.96
C PRO A 115 -16.32 -35.05 -21.67
N ILE A 116 -15.03 -35.00 -21.40
CA ILE A 116 -14.41 -35.58 -20.22
C ILE A 116 -14.51 -34.52 -19.12
N GLN A 117 -15.31 -34.80 -18.09
CA GLN A 117 -15.42 -33.97 -16.87
C GLN A 117 -14.07 -33.85 -16.20
N THR A 118 -13.81 -32.67 -15.61
CA THR A 118 -12.71 -32.41 -14.68
C THR A 118 -12.68 -33.49 -13.60
N VAL A 119 -11.57 -34.21 -13.51
CA VAL A 119 -11.38 -35.24 -12.46
C VAL A 119 -10.88 -34.51 -11.21
N ALA A 120 -11.79 -34.24 -10.29
CA ALA A 120 -11.45 -33.65 -8.99
C ALA A 120 -11.38 -34.75 -7.93
N ARG A 121 -10.25 -34.84 -7.24
CA ARG A 121 -10.08 -35.82 -6.16
C ARG A 121 -9.68 -35.16 -4.85
N THR A 122 -10.45 -35.43 -3.79
CA THR A 122 -10.07 -35.07 -2.43
C THR A 122 -8.95 -35.95 -1.93
N ILE A 123 -7.81 -35.34 -1.58
CA ILE A 123 -6.60 -36.01 -1.12
C ILE A 123 -6.53 -36.01 0.40
N TYR A 124 -6.88 -34.89 1.03
CA TYR A 124 -6.81 -34.69 2.49
C TYR A 124 -7.98 -33.85 3.00
N THR A 125 -8.37 -34.07 4.24
CA THR A 125 -9.42 -33.29 4.91
C THR A 125 -8.95 -32.88 6.30
N SER A 126 -9.17 -31.62 6.66
CA SER A 126 -8.84 -31.04 7.96
C SER A 126 -10.04 -30.35 8.59
N LYS A 127 -10.02 -30.20 9.92
CA LYS A 127 -10.93 -29.34 10.67
C LYS A 127 -10.41 -27.91 10.82
N THR A 128 -9.10 -27.72 10.68
CA THR A 128 -8.41 -26.44 10.79
C THR A 128 -8.06 -25.90 9.39
N PRO A 129 -7.97 -24.59 9.20
CA PRO A 129 -7.63 -23.98 7.92
C PRO A 129 -6.25 -24.42 7.45
N ILE A 130 -6.10 -24.65 6.14
CA ILE A 130 -4.85 -24.99 5.48
C ILE A 130 -4.38 -23.73 4.76
N ASN A 131 -3.38 -23.06 5.34
CA ASN A 131 -2.95 -21.75 4.89
C ASN A 131 -1.82 -21.79 3.84
N TYR A 132 -1.07 -22.89 3.79
CA TYR A 132 0.05 -23.06 2.88
C TYR A 132 -0.04 -24.40 2.18
N LEU A 133 0.24 -24.40 0.89
CA LEU A 133 0.26 -25.58 0.05
C LEU A 133 1.40 -25.44 -0.96
N LYS A 134 2.27 -26.46 -1.02
CA LYS A 134 3.36 -26.52 -1.98
C LYS A 134 3.56 -27.94 -2.45
N THR A 135 3.73 -28.12 -3.77
CA THR A 135 4.14 -29.39 -4.38
C THR A 135 5.64 -29.42 -4.63
N ALA A 136 6.24 -30.59 -4.57
CA ALA A 136 7.63 -30.82 -4.85
C ALA A 136 7.80 -32.16 -5.59
N ASP A 137 8.95 -32.32 -6.26
CA ASP A 137 9.30 -33.52 -7.02
C ASP A 137 8.18 -33.98 -8.00
N GLY A 138 7.72 -33.04 -8.84
CA GLY A 138 6.67 -33.32 -9.82
C GLY A 138 5.34 -33.75 -9.21
N GLY A 139 5.04 -33.38 -7.98
CA GLY A 139 3.80 -33.72 -7.27
C GLY A 139 3.88 -35.05 -6.48
N SER A 140 5.02 -35.70 -6.40
CA SER A 140 5.20 -36.90 -5.56
C SER A 140 5.19 -36.56 -4.08
N VAL A 141 5.57 -35.31 -3.73
CA VAL A 141 5.59 -34.76 -2.38
C VAL A 141 4.67 -33.55 -2.31
N LEU A 142 3.82 -33.50 -1.29
CA LEU A 142 2.92 -32.43 -0.99
C LEU A 142 3.19 -31.91 0.43
N LEU A 143 3.48 -30.63 0.55
CA LEU A 143 3.67 -29.94 1.82
C LEU A 143 2.52 -28.97 2.04
N ALA A 144 1.97 -28.99 3.24
CA ALA A 144 0.93 -28.06 3.65
C ALA A 144 1.15 -27.65 5.10
N ALA A 145 0.61 -26.51 5.50
CA ALA A 145 0.60 -26.06 6.88
C ALA A 145 -0.80 -25.66 7.31
N SER A 146 -1.14 -26.02 8.53
CA SER A 146 -2.42 -25.74 9.16
C SER A 146 -2.18 -25.28 10.60
N GLY A 147 -2.20 -23.97 10.82
CA GLY A 147 -1.88 -23.38 12.13
C GLY A 147 -0.45 -23.72 12.57
N LYS A 148 -0.31 -24.60 13.56
CA LYS A 148 1.00 -25.08 14.06
C LYS A 148 1.45 -26.38 13.42
N SER A 149 0.58 -27.05 12.66
CA SER A 149 0.81 -28.38 12.15
C SER A 149 1.38 -28.34 10.73
N ILE A 150 2.47 -29.07 10.51
CA ILE A 150 3.05 -29.29 9.19
C ILE A 150 2.53 -30.66 8.69
N LEU A 151 2.01 -30.65 7.47
CA LEU A 151 1.47 -31.82 6.80
C LEU A 151 2.43 -32.19 5.66
N LEU A 152 3.02 -33.39 5.72
CA LEU A 152 3.80 -33.95 4.63
C LEU A 152 3.03 -35.13 4.02
N GLY A 153 2.61 -34.98 2.77
CA GLY A 153 2.03 -36.04 1.96
C GLY A 153 3.06 -36.55 0.96
N TYR A 154 3.18 -37.86 0.83
CA TYR A 154 4.05 -38.48 -0.20
C TYR A 154 3.38 -39.67 -0.84
N VAL A 155 3.76 -39.95 -2.08
CA VAL A 155 3.23 -41.04 -2.86
C VAL A 155 4.22 -42.20 -2.81
N ARG A 156 3.75 -43.42 -2.43
CA ARG A 156 4.63 -44.58 -2.35
C ARG A 156 4.98 -45.19 -3.72
N ASN A 157 4.06 -45.13 -4.67
CA ASN A 157 4.24 -45.67 -6.03
C ASN A 157 4.05 -44.55 -7.05
N LEU A 158 5.07 -44.24 -7.82
CA LEU A 158 5.11 -43.21 -8.84
C LEU A 158 4.55 -43.63 -10.21
N ASP A 159 4.24 -44.90 -10.40
CA ASP A 159 3.70 -45.42 -11.66
C ASP A 159 2.17 -45.34 -11.64
N PHE A 160 1.61 -44.23 -12.16
CA PHE A 160 0.17 -44.09 -12.35
C PHE A 160 -0.19 -43.93 -13.81
N ASP A 161 -1.17 -44.74 -14.25
CA ASP A 161 -1.83 -44.54 -15.54
C ASP A 161 -2.87 -43.40 -15.48
N THR A 162 -3.38 -43.03 -14.29
CA THR A 162 -4.43 -42.03 -14.10
C THR A 162 -4.31 -41.36 -12.72
N THR A 163 -4.72 -40.08 -12.62
CA THR A 163 -4.78 -39.33 -11.35
C THR A 163 -5.67 -40.00 -10.30
N ASP A 164 -6.64 -40.83 -10.69
CA ASP A 164 -7.52 -41.57 -9.78
C ASP A 164 -6.79 -42.57 -8.90
N LYS A 165 -5.59 -43.04 -9.30
CA LYS A 165 -4.80 -43.98 -8.55
C LYS A 165 -3.82 -43.36 -7.57
N ILE A 166 -3.69 -42.03 -7.54
CA ILE A 166 -2.77 -41.33 -6.64
C ILE A 166 -3.23 -41.47 -5.20
N LYS A 167 -2.46 -42.11 -4.36
CA LYS A 167 -2.69 -42.23 -2.92
C LYS A 167 -1.54 -41.60 -2.15
N TYR A 168 -1.79 -40.46 -1.56
CA TYR A 168 -0.86 -39.84 -0.64
C TYR A 168 -0.95 -40.50 0.74
N VAL A 169 0.19 -40.67 1.36
CA VAL A 169 0.33 -41.01 2.77
C VAL A 169 0.71 -39.74 3.50
N PHE A 170 -0.14 -39.29 4.38
CA PHE A 170 0.10 -38.06 5.13
C PHE A 170 0.73 -38.32 6.50
N ARG A 171 1.69 -37.50 6.87
CA ARG A 171 2.24 -37.41 8.22
C ARG A 171 2.09 -35.96 8.71
N VAL A 172 1.72 -35.83 9.97
CA VAL A 172 1.48 -34.55 10.61
C VAL A 172 2.43 -34.45 11.78
N PHE A 173 3.08 -33.31 11.92
CA PHE A 173 3.92 -32.98 13.06
C PHE A 173 3.76 -31.51 13.40
N ASP A 174 3.87 -31.18 14.71
CA ASP A 174 3.55 -29.85 15.20
C ASP A 174 4.82 -29.03 15.42
N SER A 175 4.76 -27.75 15.03
CA SER A 175 5.72 -26.72 15.38
C SER A 175 5.39 -26.09 16.74
N THR A 176 6.33 -25.38 17.32
CA THR A 176 6.17 -24.69 18.61
C THR A 176 5.24 -23.50 18.56
N ALA A 177 5.10 -22.87 17.39
CA ALA A 177 4.29 -21.70 17.15
C ALA A 177 3.58 -21.80 15.78
N PRO A 178 2.58 -20.95 15.49
CA PRO A 178 1.95 -20.89 14.18
C PRO A 178 2.95 -20.70 13.05
N ILE A 179 2.74 -21.43 11.96
CA ILE A 179 3.60 -21.41 10.77
C ILE A 179 3.15 -20.23 9.91
N MET A 180 4.11 -19.36 9.54
CA MET A 180 3.88 -18.19 8.71
C MET A 180 4.45 -18.36 7.30
N SER A 181 5.48 -19.19 7.14
CA SER A 181 6.09 -19.45 5.85
C SER A 181 6.69 -20.85 5.78
N LEU A 182 6.73 -21.42 4.57
CA LEU A 182 7.22 -22.76 4.34
C LEU A 182 7.84 -22.86 2.95
N ASP A 183 8.99 -23.53 2.86
CA ASP A 183 9.62 -23.89 1.59
C ASP A 183 10.27 -25.25 1.64
N ALA A 184 10.44 -25.87 0.47
CA ALA A 184 11.04 -27.18 0.37
C ALA A 184 12.02 -27.27 -0.80
N ARG A 185 13.10 -27.98 -0.57
CA ARG A 185 14.08 -28.35 -1.57
C ARG A 185 14.09 -29.86 -1.73
N VAL A 186 14.09 -30.30 -2.97
CA VAL A 186 14.10 -31.75 -3.31
C VAL A 186 15.27 -32.04 -4.24
N TYR A 187 16.02 -33.11 -3.93
CA TYR A 187 17.14 -33.57 -4.77
C TYR A 187 17.28 -35.06 -4.69
N PRO A 188 17.91 -35.70 -5.73
CA PRO A 188 18.07 -37.15 -5.80
C PRO A 188 19.00 -37.62 -4.68
N ARG A 189 18.67 -38.80 -4.10
CA ARG A 189 19.48 -39.45 -3.08
C ARG A 189 20.74 -40.07 -3.69
N THR A 190 21.91 -39.70 -3.17
CA THR A 190 23.19 -40.25 -3.57
C THR A 190 23.41 -41.65 -2.94
N SER A 191 24.25 -42.48 -3.56
CA SER A 191 24.48 -43.89 -3.18
C SER A 191 25.25 -44.09 -1.86
N THR A 192 25.72 -43.01 -1.20
CA THR A 192 26.53 -43.04 0.01
C THR A 192 25.72 -43.04 1.31
N ASP A 193 24.38 -42.93 1.22
CA ASP A 193 23.55 -43.00 2.42
C ASP A 193 23.36 -44.44 2.91
N ASP A 194 23.99 -44.80 4.01
CA ASP A 194 23.88 -46.11 4.72
C ASP A 194 22.47 -46.39 5.31
N ARG A 195 21.49 -45.56 5.01
CA ARG A 195 20.10 -45.73 5.47
C ARG A 195 19.42 -46.71 4.49
N ASN A 196 18.83 -47.79 4.98
CA ASN A 196 18.03 -48.76 4.24
C ASN A 196 16.77 -48.15 3.55
N ILE A 197 16.93 -46.99 2.92
CA ILE A 197 15.91 -46.28 2.19
C ILE A 197 16.11 -46.53 0.69
N SER A 198 15.03 -46.75 -0.03
CA SER A 198 15.08 -46.92 -1.48
C SER A 198 15.80 -45.78 -2.18
N LYS A 199 16.73 -46.04 -3.09
CA LYS A 199 17.41 -45.04 -3.94
C LYS A 199 16.44 -44.21 -4.78
N LYS A 200 15.21 -44.68 -4.98
CA LYS A 200 14.14 -43.96 -5.68
C LYS A 200 13.46 -42.88 -4.82
N THR A 201 13.70 -42.87 -3.49
CA THR A 201 13.08 -41.89 -2.59
C THR A 201 13.93 -40.62 -2.59
N PRO A 202 13.40 -39.47 -2.99
CA PRO A 202 14.15 -38.22 -3.00
C PRO A 202 14.50 -37.77 -1.57
N VAL A 203 15.53 -36.95 -1.48
CA VAL A 203 15.84 -36.21 -0.24
C VAL A 203 14.98 -34.95 -0.21
N VAL A 204 14.25 -34.71 0.88
CA VAL A 204 13.37 -33.59 1.03
C VAL A 204 13.81 -32.78 2.26
N ASP A 205 14.41 -31.64 2.02
CA ASP A 205 14.73 -30.64 3.04
C ASP A 205 13.59 -29.61 3.14
N VAL A 206 13.11 -29.35 4.33
CA VAL A 206 12.00 -28.41 4.57
C VAL A 206 12.48 -27.30 5.49
N VAL A 207 12.18 -26.06 5.13
CA VAL A 207 12.40 -24.89 5.97
C VAL A 207 11.05 -24.27 6.33
N VAL A 208 10.92 -23.86 7.58
CA VAL A 208 9.69 -23.31 8.14
C VAL A 208 10.01 -22.07 8.94
N GLY A 209 9.29 -20.97 8.68
CA GLY A 209 9.29 -19.76 9.47
C GLY A 209 8.05 -19.68 10.37
N ASP A 210 8.21 -19.28 11.61
CA ASP A 210 7.11 -19.22 12.57
C ASP A 210 6.73 -17.77 12.96
N ALA A 211 5.61 -17.64 13.66
CA ALA A 211 5.09 -16.35 14.14
C ALA A 211 5.94 -15.71 15.26
N LYS A 212 6.92 -16.44 15.81
CA LYS A 212 7.83 -15.95 16.88
C LYS A 212 9.22 -15.58 16.36
N GLY A 213 9.43 -15.57 15.05
CA GLY A 213 10.70 -15.21 14.43
C GLY A 213 11.72 -16.33 14.38
N PHE A 214 11.32 -17.58 14.65
CA PHE A 214 12.21 -18.73 14.50
C PHE A 214 12.12 -19.33 13.10
N ILE A 215 13.26 -19.82 12.61
CA ILE A 215 13.37 -20.59 11.39
C ILE A 215 13.83 -21.99 11.76
N PHE A 216 13.07 -22.99 11.33
CA PHE A 216 13.36 -24.39 11.56
C PHE A 216 13.71 -25.10 10.25
N ILE A 217 14.81 -25.86 10.28
CA ILE A 217 15.27 -26.64 9.10
C ILE A 217 15.19 -28.11 9.43
N HIS A 218 14.38 -28.83 8.68
CA HIS A 218 14.27 -30.28 8.72
C HIS A 218 15.04 -30.88 7.53
N ARG A 219 16.18 -31.51 7.78
CA ARG A 219 16.98 -32.18 6.77
C ARG A 219 16.44 -33.58 6.50
N ASP A 220 16.34 -33.97 5.23
CA ASP A 220 15.86 -35.28 4.78
C ASP A 220 14.61 -35.77 5.53
N LEU A 221 13.62 -34.89 5.62
CA LEU A 221 12.40 -35.10 6.40
C LEU A 221 11.66 -36.39 5.95
N LEU A 222 11.55 -36.60 4.63
CA LEU A 222 10.88 -37.76 4.07
C LEU A 222 11.64 -39.06 4.41
N GLY A 223 12.98 -39.10 4.26
CA GLY A 223 13.81 -40.26 4.61
C GLY A 223 13.73 -40.57 6.09
N ASN A 224 13.80 -39.57 6.97
CA ASN A 224 13.70 -39.75 8.42
C ASN A 224 12.32 -40.28 8.84
N LEU A 225 11.23 -39.85 8.21
CA LEU A 225 9.87 -40.35 8.46
C LEU A 225 9.70 -41.79 8.03
N ILE A 226 10.16 -42.16 6.84
CA ILE A 226 10.13 -43.55 6.36
C ILE A 226 10.96 -44.45 7.25
N GLN A 227 12.13 -44.00 7.71
CA GLN A 227 12.98 -44.77 8.62
C GLN A 227 12.34 -44.98 10.00
N SER A 228 11.65 -43.97 10.52
CA SER A 228 10.91 -44.03 11.80
C SER A 228 9.75 -45.04 11.73
N GLU A 229 9.10 -45.18 10.57
CA GLU A 229 8.06 -46.20 10.35
C GLU A 229 8.59 -47.63 10.41
N ASN A 230 9.83 -47.82 9.92
CA ASN A 230 10.47 -49.14 9.85
C ASN A 230 11.12 -49.58 11.17
N LYS A 231 11.41 -48.66 12.06
CA LYS A 231 12.02 -48.91 13.38
C LYS A 231 11.02 -48.52 14.48
N ASN A 232 10.46 -49.57 15.14
CA ASN A 232 9.57 -49.37 16.29
C ASN A 232 10.12 -48.35 17.30
N TYR A 233 9.53 -47.13 17.34
CA TYR A 233 9.54 -46.08 18.38
C TYR A 233 10.87 -45.56 18.97
N ALA A 234 12.05 -46.13 18.64
CA ALA A 234 13.32 -45.77 19.29
C ALA A 234 14.13 -44.62 18.65
N SER A 235 13.70 -44.07 17.50
CA SER A 235 14.50 -43.09 16.75
C SER A 235 13.81 -41.75 16.44
N MET A 236 13.04 -41.23 17.41
CA MET A 236 12.53 -39.82 17.31
C MET A 236 13.62 -38.74 17.27
N VAL A 237 14.87 -39.13 17.56
CA VAL A 237 16.03 -38.21 17.67
C VAL A 237 16.38 -37.50 16.37
N ASN A 238 16.02 -38.10 15.18
CA ASN A 238 16.38 -37.52 13.89
C ASN A 238 15.37 -36.49 13.34
N LEU A 239 14.26 -36.25 14.03
CA LEU A 239 13.26 -35.24 13.64
C LEU A 239 13.48 -33.86 14.27
N VAL A 240 14.55 -33.73 15.10
CA VAL A 240 14.87 -32.44 15.72
C VAL A 240 15.38 -31.46 14.64
N PRO A 241 14.67 -30.35 14.39
CA PRO A 241 15.11 -29.40 13.40
C PRO A 241 16.31 -28.57 13.87
N ALA A 242 17.17 -28.17 12.95
CA ALA A 242 18.09 -27.08 13.21
C ALA A 242 17.29 -25.79 13.37
N ARG A 243 17.64 -24.97 14.37
CA ARG A 243 16.91 -23.78 14.74
C ARG A 243 17.78 -22.56 14.56
N PHE A 244 17.22 -21.55 13.84
CA PHE A 244 17.82 -20.25 13.64
C PHE A 244 16.88 -19.17 14.21
N HIS A 245 17.44 -18.07 14.73
CA HIS A 245 16.67 -16.99 15.28
C HIS A 245 17.41 -15.67 15.10
N TRP A 246 16.70 -14.70 14.52
CA TRP A 246 17.13 -13.32 14.41
C TRP A 246 15.90 -12.38 14.35
N HIS A 247 14.84 -12.80 13.64
CA HIS A 247 13.62 -12.03 13.55
C HIS A 247 12.96 -11.88 14.93
N ARG A 248 12.46 -10.67 15.21
CA ARG A 248 11.73 -10.37 16.46
C ARG A 248 10.26 -10.70 16.34
N LYS A 249 9.70 -10.60 15.12
CA LYS A 249 8.32 -10.89 14.77
C LYS A 249 8.22 -12.09 13.84
N SER A 250 7.06 -12.28 13.23
CA SER A 250 6.79 -13.36 12.31
C SER A 250 7.75 -13.37 11.11
N VAL A 251 8.18 -14.56 10.72
CA VAL A 251 8.93 -14.78 9.48
C VAL A 251 7.90 -14.96 8.36
N GLU A 252 7.56 -13.85 7.68
CA GLU A 252 6.52 -13.86 6.65
C GLU A 252 6.91 -14.66 5.42
N THR A 253 8.21 -14.73 5.11
CA THR A 253 8.72 -15.49 3.99
C THR A 253 10.03 -16.19 4.33
N VAL A 254 10.17 -17.42 3.86
CA VAL A 254 11.40 -18.20 3.89
C VAL A 254 11.55 -18.96 2.59
N LYS A 255 12.74 -18.93 1.98
CA LYS A 255 13.04 -19.63 0.72
C LYS A 255 14.41 -20.27 0.75
N TRP A 256 14.56 -21.37 0.05
CA TRP A 256 15.86 -21.93 -0.30
C TRP A 256 16.48 -21.18 -1.49
N SER A 257 17.78 -20.92 -1.44
CA SER A 257 18.52 -20.59 -2.65
C SER A 257 18.53 -21.79 -3.61
N LEU A 258 18.68 -21.53 -4.90
CA LEU A 258 18.63 -22.59 -5.92
C LEU A 258 19.71 -23.66 -5.69
N ASP A 259 20.92 -23.25 -5.28
CA ASP A 259 22.04 -24.13 -4.94
C ASP A 259 21.87 -24.83 -3.56
N GLY A 260 20.97 -24.34 -2.71
CA GLY A 260 20.68 -24.83 -1.37
C GLY A 260 21.75 -24.54 -0.33
N ASN A 261 22.64 -23.61 -0.60
CA ASN A 261 23.67 -23.18 0.34
C ASN A 261 23.17 -22.09 1.29
N TYR A 262 22.10 -21.38 0.87
CA TYR A 262 21.52 -20.30 1.64
C TYR A 262 20.04 -20.51 1.90
N ILE A 263 19.59 -20.00 3.03
CA ILE A 263 18.17 -19.69 3.28
C ILE A 263 18.01 -18.18 3.25
N ILE A 264 16.92 -17.74 2.63
CA ILE A 264 16.54 -16.34 2.50
C ILE A 264 15.30 -16.15 3.36
N SER A 265 15.29 -15.18 4.26
CA SER A 265 14.14 -14.90 5.12
C SER A 265 13.84 -13.41 5.18
N GLY A 266 12.56 -13.08 5.34
CA GLY A 266 12.08 -11.71 5.46
C GLY A 266 10.82 -11.64 6.31
N GLY A 267 10.52 -10.44 6.81
CA GLY A 267 9.36 -10.18 7.64
C GLY A 267 9.17 -8.69 7.93
N SER A 268 8.53 -8.42 9.05
CA SER A 268 8.17 -7.04 9.48
C SER A 268 9.37 -6.14 9.79
N GLU A 269 10.56 -6.72 10.00
CA GLU A 269 11.79 -5.96 10.23
C GLU A 269 12.30 -5.23 8.99
N THR A 270 11.66 -5.41 7.83
CA THR A 270 12.03 -4.79 6.54
C THR A 270 13.42 -5.15 6.02
N VAL A 271 14.07 -6.14 6.63
CA VAL A 271 15.42 -6.59 6.29
C VAL A 271 15.37 -7.99 5.71
N LEU A 272 16.01 -8.19 4.57
CA LEU A 272 16.22 -9.51 4.00
C LEU A 272 17.47 -10.13 4.62
N VAL A 273 17.34 -11.35 5.17
CA VAL A 273 18.43 -12.06 5.82
C VAL A 273 18.79 -13.29 5.01
N LEU A 274 20.06 -13.37 4.62
CA LEU A 274 20.65 -14.55 3.96
C LEU A 274 21.44 -15.36 5.00
N TRP A 275 21.07 -16.61 5.19
CA TRP A 275 21.68 -17.53 6.11
C TRP A 275 22.56 -18.50 5.35
N GLN A 276 23.86 -18.40 5.49
CA GLN A 276 24.81 -19.36 4.91
C GLN A 276 24.85 -20.61 5.80
N LEU A 277 24.43 -21.74 5.27
CA LEU A 277 24.19 -22.94 6.06
C LEU A 277 25.48 -23.64 6.53
N ASP A 278 26.55 -23.60 5.72
CA ASP A 278 27.81 -24.26 6.04
C ASP A 278 28.60 -23.54 7.12
N THR A 279 28.59 -22.20 7.08
CA THR A 279 29.39 -21.36 7.98
C THR A 279 28.57 -20.81 9.17
N GLY A 280 27.24 -20.86 9.07
CA GLY A 280 26.34 -20.24 10.03
C GLY A 280 26.35 -18.70 9.99
N LYS A 281 27.05 -18.09 9.02
CA LYS A 281 27.12 -16.64 8.86
C LYS A 281 25.79 -16.10 8.36
N LYS A 282 25.47 -14.88 8.79
CA LYS A 282 24.30 -14.10 8.37
C LYS A 282 24.76 -12.90 7.56
N GLN A 283 24.10 -12.62 6.47
CA GLN A 283 24.25 -11.40 5.70
C GLN A 283 22.91 -10.67 5.70
N PHE A 284 22.96 -9.38 5.96
CA PHE A 284 21.79 -8.53 6.04
C PHE A 284 21.80 -7.59 4.83
N LEU A 285 20.68 -7.53 4.14
CA LEU A 285 20.46 -6.52 3.12
C LEU A 285 19.82 -5.29 3.76
N PRO A 286 20.13 -4.09 3.23
CA PRO A 286 19.64 -2.85 3.81
C PRO A 286 18.13 -2.85 3.94
N HIS A 287 17.61 -1.96 4.79
CA HIS A 287 16.20 -1.82 5.03
C HIS A 287 15.40 -1.57 3.76
N MET A 288 14.37 -2.39 3.54
CA MET A 288 13.39 -2.19 2.47
C MET A 288 12.39 -1.10 2.89
N THR A 289 11.60 -0.62 1.94
CA THR A 289 10.62 0.45 2.17
C THR A 289 9.44 0.00 3.03
N SER A 290 9.19 -1.31 3.14
CA SER A 290 8.08 -1.86 3.92
C SER A 290 8.34 -3.32 4.30
N THR A 291 7.39 -3.92 5.04
CA THR A 291 7.40 -5.35 5.41
C THR A 291 7.57 -6.24 4.19
N ILE A 292 8.48 -7.22 4.29
CA ILE A 292 8.68 -8.23 3.25
C ILE A 292 7.61 -9.30 3.39
N LEU A 293 6.70 -9.39 2.43
CA LEU A 293 5.61 -10.38 2.42
C LEU A 293 6.01 -11.69 1.76
N ASN A 294 6.73 -11.61 0.63
CA ASN A 294 7.11 -12.80 -0.11
C ASN A 294 8.44 -12.58 -0.84
N VAL A 295 9.17 -13.67 -1.03
CA VAL A 295 10.39 -13.73 -1.83
C VAL A 295 10.25 -14.85 -2.84
N VAL A 296 10.64 -14.59 -4.07
CA VAL A 296 10.68 -15.58 -5.15
C VAL A 296 12.10 -15.64 -5.69
N VAL A 297 12.65 -16.84 -5.82
CA VAL A 297 13.96 -17.06 -6.44
C VAL A 297 13.74 -17.29 -7.93
N SER A 298 14.49 -16.59 -8.79
CA SER A 298 14.36 -16.78 -10.23
C SER A 298 14.74 -18.20 -10.66
N PRO A 299 14.19 -18.73 -11.75
CA PRO A 299 14.52 -20.07 -12.23
C PRO A 299 16.01 -20.28 -12.53
N SER A 300 16.71 -19.21 -12.91
CA SER A 300 18.17 -19.22 -13.11
C SER A 300 18.98 -19.10 -11.82
N GLY A 301 18.34 -18.71 -10.70
CA GLY A 301 18.99 -18.37 -9.45
C GLY A 301 19.75 -17.04 -9.47
N SER A 302 19.66 -16.24 -10.55
CA SER A 302 20.41 -15.00 -10.73
C SER A 302 19.76 -13.79 -10.04
N SER A 303 18.48 -13.91 -9.61
CA SER A 303 17.78 -12.81 -8.98
C SER A 303 16.76 -13.26 -7.95
N TYR A 304 16.44 -12.35 -7.01
CA TYR A 304 15.36 -12.50 -6.03
C TYR A 304 14.27 -11.46 -6.33
N GLY A 305 13.04 -11.92 -6.55
CA GLY A 305 11.87 -11.06 -6.57
C GLY A 305 11.30 -10.90 -5.16
N ILE A 306 11.20 -9.69 -4.65
CA ILE A 306 10.74 -9.38 -3.29
C ILE A 306 9.44 -8.61 -3.39
N GLN A 307 8.39 -9.12 -2.79
CA GLN A 307 7.11 -8.43 -2.64
C GLN A 307 7.04 -7.74 -1.28
N LEU A 308 6.68 -6.47 -1.28
CA LEU A 308 6.55 -5.65 -0.09
C LEU A 308 5.09 -5.34 0.22
N ALA A 309 4.80 -5.01 1.49
CA ALA A 309 3.45 -4.71 1.96
C ALA A 309 2.93 -3.35 1.48
N ASP A 310 3.77 -2.49 0.95
CA ASP A 310 3.42 -1.17 0.43
C ASP A 310 2.97 -1.18 -1.05
N ASN A 311 2.53 -2.33 -1.55
CA ASN A 311 2.16 -2.52 -2.96
C ASN A 311 3.32 -2.27 -3.93
N SER A 312 4.52 -2.62 -3.50
CA SER A 312 5.71 -2.60 -4.36
C SER A 312 6.35 -3.98 -4.46
N ALA A 313 7.11 -4.18 -5.51
CA ALA A 313 7.94 -5.34 -5.71
C ALA A 313 9.31 -4.89 -6.23
N MET A 314 10.34 -5.57 -5.78
CA MET A 314 11.73 -5.28 -6.12
C MET A 314 12.40 -6.54 -6.64
N VAL A 315 13.28 -6.39 -7.61
CA VAL A 315 14.16 -7.47 -8.09
C VAL A 315 15.59 -7.13 -7.70
N LEU A 316 16.24 -8.07 -6.98
CA LEU A 316 17.64 -7.95 -6.59
C LEU A 316 18.50 -8.93 -7.38
N SER A 317 19.69 -8.52 -7.79
CA SER A 317 20.74 -9.40 -8.27
C SER A 317 21.23 -10.30 -7.13
N THR A 318 21.40 -11.60 -7.37
CA THR A 318 21.96 -12.52 -6.35
C THR A 318 23.48 -12.36 -6.20
N ALA A 319 24.17 -11.86 -7.20
CA ALA A 319 25.62 -11.67 -7.17
C ALA A 319 26.05 -10.43 -6.39
N GLU A 320 25.41 -9.31 -6.67
CA GLU A 320 25.78 -8.00 -6.11
C GLU A 320 24.87 -7.59 -4.97
N LEU A 321 23.66 -8.21 -4.88
CA LEU A 321 22.60 -7.88 -3.93
C LEU A 321 22.08 -6.45 -4.09
N GLU A 322 22.24 -5.90 -5.30
CA GLU A 322 21.73 -4.59 -5.69
C GLU A 322 20.38 -4.68 -6.39
N PRO A 323 19.51 -3.68 -6.23
CA PRO A 323 18.22 -3.64 -6.91
C PRO A 323 18.41 -3.42 -8.42
N THR A 324 17.92 -4.35 -9.23
CA THR A 324 17.94 -4.27 -10.70
C THR A 324 16.64 -3.70 -11.26
N ALA A 325 15.51 -3.94 -10.59
CA ALA A 325 14.22 -3.41 -10.98
C ALA A 325 13.35 -3.11 -9.75
N ASN A 326 12.52 -2.08 -9.85
CA ASN A 326 11.58 -1.70 -8.80
C ASN A 326 10.22 -1.36 -9.42
N PHE A 327 9.19 -2.05 -8.97
CA PHE A 327 7.81 -1.88 -9.42
C PHE A 327 6.99 -1.39 -8.23
N ALA A 328 6.49 -0.18 -8.26
CA ALA A 328 5.61 0.32 -7.24
C ALA A 328 4.27 0.70 -7.86
N GLY A 329 3.21 0.05 -7.40
CA GLY A 329 1.83 0.43 -7.67
C GLY A 329 1.42 1.63 -6.82
N ILE A 330 0.12 1.90 -6.80
CA ILE A 330 -0.43 2.92 -5.92
C ILE A 330 -0.34 2.43 -4.48
N GLN A 331 0.26 3.24 -3.63
CA GLN A 331 0.53 2.93 -2.23
C GLN A 331 -0.53 3.51 -1.28
N SER A 332 -1.75 3.70 -1.78
CA SER A 332 -2.89 4.03 -0.93
C SER A 332 -3.26 2.85 -0.05
N SER A 333 -3.92 3.13 1.07
CA SER A 333 -4.36 2.08 1.98
C SER A 333 -5.35 1.12 1.32
N VAL A 334 -5.00 -0.16 1.27
CA VAL A 334 -5.85 -1.23 0.73
C VAL A 334 -6.50 -1.99 1.87
N ILE A 335 -7.81 -2.20 1.79
CA ILE A 335 -8.52 -3.07 2.71
C ILE A 335 -8.50 -4.49 2.16
N ARG A 336 -7.84 -5.38 2.87
CA ARG A 336 -7.97 -6.82 2.62
C ARG A 336 -9.20 -7.36 3.35
N TYR A 337 -10.12 -7.94 2.61
CA TYR A 337 -11.22 -8.72 3.14
C TYR A 337 -10.71 -10.15 3.45
N ALA A 338 -9.97 -10.30 4.55
CA ALA A 338 -9.69 -11.62 5.09
C ALA A 338 -10.90 -12.08 5.92
N GLU A 339 -11.34 -13.33 5.77
CA GLU A 339 -12.35 -13.89 6.68
C GLU A 339 -11.78 -13.87 8.11
N PRO A 340 -12.41 -13.15 9.05
CA PRO A 340 -11.91 -13.08 10.41
C PRO A 340 -12.01 -14.46 11.07
N GLN A 341 -10.95 -14.89 11.75
CA GLN A 341 -10.99 -16.09 12.56
C GLN A 341 -11.99 -15.90 13.71
N ALA A 342 -12.67 -16.98 14.12
CA ALA A 342 -13.74 -16.90 15.13
C ALA A 342 -13.32 -16.23 16.44
N ASP A 343 -12.06 -16.40 16.86
CA ASP A 343 -11.50 -15.75 18.06
C ASP A 343 -11.28 -14.24 17.87
N GLU A 344 -11.03 -13.79 16.65
CA GLU A 344 -10.84 -12.38 16.30
C GLU A 344 -12.16 -11.64 16.23
N VAL A 345 -13.22 -12.30 15.73
CA VAL A 345 -14.58 -11.77 15.75
C VAL A 345 -15.03 -11.54 17.21
N GLN A 346 -14.65 -12.43 18.13
CA GLN A 346 -15.00 -12.30 19.55
C GLN A 346 -14.22 -11.17 20.24
N ARG A 347 -12.95 -10.96 19.90
CA ARG A 347 -12.16 -9.80 20.35
C ARG A 347 -12.66 -8.49 19.74
N ALA A 348 -13.03 -8.49 18.45
CA ALA A 348 -13.64 -7.34 17.80
C ALA A 348 -15.00 -6.96 18.38
N LYS A 349 -15.79 -7.93 18.85
CA LYS A 349 -17.07 -7.70 19.57
C LYS A 349 -16.86 -7.02 20.94
N SER A 350 -15.71 -7.23 21.60
CA SER A 350 -15.40 -6.62 22.91
C SER A 350 -14.84 -5.20 22.82
N HIS A 351 -14.30 -4.81 21.67
CA HIS A 351 -13.83 -3.46 21.42
C HIS A 351 -14.84 -2.73 20.54
N PHE A 352 -15.75 -2.03 21.17
CA PHE A 352 -16.76 -1.17 20.59
C PHE A 352 -16.23 -0.39 19.37
N TYR A 353 -16.87 -0.60 18.20
CA TYR A 353 -16.84 0.28 17.04
C TYR A 353 -15.49 0.58 16.40
N LYS A 354 -14.74 -0.44 16.07
CA LYS A 354 -13.77 -0.27 15.00
C LYS A 354 -14.52 -0.33 13.67
N PHE A 355 -15.10 0.77 13.28
CA PHE A 355 -15.65 0.94 11.94
C PHE A 355 -14.50 0.83 10.94
N HIS A 356 -14.58 -0.17 10.07
CA HIS A 356 -13.68 -0.28 8.93
C HIS A 356 -14.07 0.78 7.91
N VAL A 357 -13.59 1.98 8.13
CA VAL A 357 -13.82 3.09 7.22
C VAL A 357 -12.66 3.13 6.26
N VAL A 358 -12.95 3.00 4.97
CA VAL A 358 -11.99 3.35 3.93
C VAL A 358 -11.63 4.83 4.16
N GLN A 359 -10.35 5.11 4.37
CA GLN A 359 -9.93 6.47 4.56
C GLN A 359 -9.89 7.18 3.21
N ARG A 360 -10.38 8.41 3.20
CA ARG A 360 -10.21 9.32 2.08
C ARG A 360 -8.73 9.47 1.76
N THR A 361 -8.37 9.27 0.49
CA THR A 361 -7.02 9.47 -0.01
C THR A 361 -6.95 10.87 -0.64
N PRO A 362 -6.19 11.80 -0.09
CA PRO A 362 -5.99 13.10 -0.72
C PRO A 362 -5.24 12.91 -2.03
N ALA A 363 -5.81 13.39 -3.13
CA ALA A 363 -5.26 13.19 -4.47
C ALA A 363 -5.55 14.37 -5.39
N VAL A 364 -4.58 14.74 -6.21
CA VAL A 364 -4.72 15.78 -7.25
C VAL A 364 -3.89 15.43 -8.48
N ILE A 365 -4.33 15.83 -9.67
CA ILE A 365 -3.54 15.70 -10.91
C ILE A 365 -2.55 16.87 -10.98
N SER A 366 -1.32 16.61 -11.42
CA SER A 366 -0.33 17.68 -11.69
C SER A 366 -0.74 18.51 -12.89
N THR A 367 -0.65 19.84 -12.79
CA THR A 367 -0.90 20.75 -13.94
C THR A 367 0.27 20.74 -14.93
N SER A 368 1.50 20.55 -14.46
CA SER A 368 2.67 20.50 -15.33
C SER A 368 2.73 19.23 -16.18
N ASN A 369 2.18 18.13 -15.67
CA ASN A 369 2.07 16.87 -16.40
C ASN A 369 0.74 16.18 -16.05
N PRO A 370 -0.26 16.23 -16.94
CA PRO A 370 -1.58 15.66 -16.70
C PRO A 370 -1.61 14.15 -16.48
N SER A 371 -0.55 13.44 -16.88
CA SER A 371 -0.42 12.01 -16.58
C SER A 371 0.06 11.73 -15.16
N HIS A 372 0.57 12.72 -14.44
CA HIS A 372 1.05 12.56 -13.08
C HIS A 372 -0.05 12.77 -12.03
N LEU A 373 -0.32 11.76 -11.28
CA LEU A 373 -1.24 11.77 -10.14
C LEU A 373 -0.44 11.91 -8.84
N LEU A 374 -0.74 12.95 -8.05
CA LEU A 374 -0.16 13.21 -6.74
C LEU A 374 -1.09 12.65 -5.67
N LEU A 375 -0.60 11.73 -4.85
CA LEU A 375 -1.37 10.99 -3.86
C LEU A 375 -0.74 11.12 -2.47
N GLY A 376 -1.57 11.36 -1.45
CA GLY A 376 -1.15 11.18 -0.07
C GLY A 376 -1.17 9.70 0.31
N VAL A 377 0.00 9.09 0.57
CA VAL A 377 0.12 7.65 0.83
C VAL A 377 0.88 7.36 2.12
N GLY A 378 0.70 6.14 2.66
CA GLY A 378 1.39 5.65 3.85
C GLY A 378 2.45 4.60 3.54
N GLU A 379 3.09 4.07 4.60
CA GLU A 379 4.08 3.00 4.47
C GLU A 379 3.45 1.62 4.27
N ASN A 380 2.29 1.38 4.90
CA ASN A 380 1.58 0.10 4.87
C ASN A 380 0.17 0.27 4.28
N PRO A 381 0.00 0.13 2.97
CA PRO A 381 -1.31 0.22 2.33
C PRO A 381 -2.23 -0.95 2.69
N GLU A 382 -1.69 -2.10 3.09
CA GLU A 382 -2.47 -3.28 3.41
C GLU A 382 -2.80 -3.33 4.91
N VAL A 383 -4.09 -3.26 5.23
CA VAL A 383 -4.59 -3.34 6.59
C VAL A 383 -5.63 -4.46 6.68
N PRO A 384 -5.48 -5.40 7.63
CA PRO A 384 -6.50 -6.41 7.89
C PRO A 384 -7.86 -5.75 8.23
N PHE A 385 -8.94 -6.35 7.76
CA PHE A 385 -10.30 -5.82 7.94
C PHE A 385 -10.67 -5.55 9.41
N TYR A 386 -10.15 -6.33 10.34
CA TYR A 386 -10.44 -6.25 11.79
C TYR A 386 -9.48 -5.32 12.55
N GLU A 387 -8.39 -4.94 11.95
CA GLU A 387 -7.50 -3.92 12.50
C GLU A 387 -7.74 -2.60 11.75
N ALA A 388 -8.38 -1.63 12.41
CA ALA A 388 -8.43 -0.25 11.91
C ALA A 388 -7.38 0.57 12.67
N PRO A 389 -6.08 0.44 12.38
CA PRO A 389 -5.09 1.30 12.95
C PRO A 389 -5.29 2.71 12.40
N VAL A 390 -4.89 3.70 13.15
CA VAL A 390 -4.61 5.03 12.60
C VAL A 390 -3.56 4.81 11.51
N ARG A 391 -3.94 5.03 10.26
CA ARG A 391 -3.08 4.74 9.11
C ARG A 391 -2.11 5.88 8.93
N ASN A 392 -0.86 5.55 8.87
CA ASN A 392 0.17 6.50 8.51
C ASN A 392 0.00 6.86 7.02
N CYS A 393 -0.05 8.14 6.71
CA CYS A 393 -0.18 8.65 5.35
C CYS A 393 0.68 9.91 5.25
N SER A 394 1.99 9.74 5.42
CA SER A 394 2.94 10.85 5.59
C SER A 394 3.75 11.19 4.34
N PHE A 395 3.53 10.44 3.24
CA PHE A 395 4.26 10.60 1.99
C PHE A 395 3.38 11.15 0.87
N LEU A 396 4.00 11.86 -0.06
CA LEU A 396 3.46 12.20 -1.37
C LEU A 396 4.03 11.21 -2.39
N GLN A 397 3.16 10.45 -3.02
CA GLN A 397 3.50 9.61 -4.17
C GLN A 397 3.13 10.34 -5.46
N THR A 398 4.09 10.43 -6.38
CA THR A 398 3.82 10.85 -7.76
C THR A 398 3.74 9.59 -8.62
N TYR A 399 2.57 9.32 -9.18
CA TYR A 399 2.29 8.13 -9.98
C TYR A 399 1.99 8.52 -11.42
N ASP A 400 2.70 7.93 -12.40
CA ASP A 400 2.43 8.15 -13.81
C ASP A 400 1.31 7.21 -14.29
N LEU A 401 0.20 7.80 -14.66
CA LEU A 401 -0.98 7.09 -15.18
C LEU A 401 -0.73 6.47 -16.57
N SER A 402 0.14 7.08 -17.37
CA SER A 402 0.43 6.63 -18.73
C SER A 402 1.35 5.42 -18.73
N ALA A 403 2.40 5.45 -17.94
CA ALA A 403 3.37 4.36 -17.81
C ALA A 403 3.01 3.33 -16.74
N GLY A 404 2.02 3.63 -15.88
CA GLY A 404 1.56 2.71 -14.83
C GLY A 404 2.60 2.43 -13.75
N HIS A 405 3.49 3.40 -13.46
CA HIS A 405 4.54 3.23 -12.46
C HIS A 405 4.69 4.43 -11.53
N ASN A 406 5.37 4.21 -10.42
CA ASN A 406 5.72 5.24 -9.46
C ASN A 406 6.91 6.06 -9.96
N VAL A 407 6.75 7.38 -10.04
CA VAL A 407 7.81 8.32 -10.44
C VAL A 407 8.65 8.72 -9.24
N SER A 408 8.02 9.12 -8.14
CA SER A 408 8.71 9.55 -6.93
C SER A 408 7.86 9.36 -5.69
N LYS A 409 8.53 9.25 -4.53
CA LYS A 409 7.90 9.24 -3.22
C LYS A 409 8.65 10.21 -2.30
N GLN A 410 7.96 11.23 -1.80
CA GLN A 410 8.54 12.28 -0.98
C GLN A 410 7.82 12.37 0.36
N ALA A 411 8.57 12.48 1.48
CA ALA A 411 7.98 12.71 2.79
C ALA A 411 7.42 14.13 2.91
N LEU A 412 6.15 14.25 3.25
CA LEU A 412 5.49 15.54 3.54
C LEU A 412 5.39 15.83 5.04
N ALA A 413 5.41 14.81 5.86
CA ALA A 413 5.39 14.93 7.32
C ALA A 413 6.57 14.19 7.93
N ARG A 414 6.74 14.33 9.26
CA ARG A 414 7.75 13.55 9.98
C ARG A 414 7.41 12.07 9.87
N THR A 415 8.40 11.27 9.50
CA THR A 415 8.30 9.82 9.40
C THR A 415 9.34 9.18 10.30
N ASN A 416 9.05 7.99 10.80
CA ASN A 416 10.00 7.17 11.51
C ASN A 416 10.47 6.05 10.59
N VAL A 417 11.65 6.20 10.01
CA VAL A 417 12.25 5.24 9.07
C VAL A 417 12.94 4.07 9.79
N THR A 418 12.84 4.00 11.12
CA THR A 418 13.46 2.92 11.88
C THR A 418 12.63 1.65 11.82
N THR A 419 13.32 0.53 11.86
CA THR A 419 12.96 -0.84 11.53
C THR A 419 11.63 -1.33 11.97
N LEU A 420 10.96 -1.01 12.92
CA LEU A 420 9.69 -1.61 13.33
C LEU A 420 8.57 -0.59 13.55
N ASN A 421 8.92 0.69 13.45
CA ASN A 421 8.01 1.78 13.80
C ASN A 421 7.32 1.56 15.16
N GLU A 422 8.08 1.01 16.10
CA GLU A 422 7.65 0.63 17.45
C GLU A 422 8.55 1.19 18.53
N THR A 423 7.94 1.51 19.65
CA THR A 423 8.66 1.85 20.89
C THR A 423 9.37 0.61 21.45
N PRO A 424 10.33 0.78 22.41
CA PRO A 424 10.94 -0.35 23.11
C PRO A 424 9.93 -1.30 23.79
N ASN A 425 8.73 -0.82 24.06
CA ASN A 425 7.64 -1.60 24.67
C ASN A 425 6.73 -2.28 23.62
N ALA A 426 7.16 -2.36 22.36
CA ALA A 426 6.41 -2.93 21.25
C ALA A 426 5.07 -2.22 20.97
N LEU A 427 4.97 -0.92 21.28
CA LEU A 427 3.81 -0.11 20.94
C LEU A 427 4.07 0.62 19.61
N PRO A 428 3.11 0.66 18.69
CA PRO A 428 3.29 1.35 17.42
C PRO A 428 3.48 2.85 17.62
N ILE A 429 4.44 3.44 16.92
CA ILE A 429 4.67 4.88 16.87
C ILE A 429 3.69 5.46 15.85
N SER A 430 2.82 6.39 16.28
CA SER A 430 1.91 7.06 15.38
C SER A 430 2.63 8.15 14.59
N GLU A 431 2.51 8.13 13.28
CA GLU A 431 3.00 9.16 12.37
C GLU A 431 1.89 10.12 11.99
N PRO A 432 2.22 11.37 11.59
CA PRO A 432 1.22 12.30 11.09
C PRO A 432 0.55 11.78 9.81
N ARG A 433 -0.75 12.01 9.68
CA ARG A 433 -1.54 11.69 8.50
C ARG A 433 -1.74 12.96 7.66
N ILE A 434 -1.51 12.87 6.35
CA ILE A 434 -1.91 13.89 5.40
C ILE A 434 -3.42 13.79 5.19
N THR A 435 -4.15 14.85 5.51
CA THR A 435 -5.62 14.92 5.40
C THR A 435 -6.08 15.65 4.15
N HIS A 436 -5.33 16.65 3.70
CA HIS A 436 -5.67 17.46 2.53
C HIS A 436 -4.43 17.71 1.68
N ILE A 437 -4.63 17.68 0.37
CA ILE A 437 -3.67 18.09 -0.64
C ILE A 437 -4.43 18.95 -1.65
N GLN A 438 -3.95 20.17 -1.91
CA GLN A 438 -4.46 21.07 -2.93
C GLN A 438 -3.30 21.72 -3.68
N LYS A 439 -3.45 21.89 -4.98
CA LYS A 439 -2.48 22.58 -5.84
C LYS A 439 -2.96 24.00 -6.17
N SER A 440 -2.05 24.90 -6.43
CA SER A 440 -2.37 26.22 -6.96
C SER A 440 -2.80 26.12 -8.43
N HIS A 441 -3.49 27.15 -8.93
CA HIS A 441 -3.92 27.22 -10.32
C HIS A 441 -2.75 27.15 -11.34
N ASP A 442 -1.58 27.70 -10.98
CA ASP A 442 -0.36 27.66 -11.79
C ASP A 442 0.42 26.32 -11.67
N GLY A 443 0.00 25.41 -10.78
CA GLY A 443 0.67 24.14 -10.52
C GLY A 443 2.04 24.21 -9.84
N LEU A 444 2.53 25.41 -9.52
CA LEU A 444 3.85 25.61 -8.93
C LEU A 444 3.85 25.49 -7.40
N TRP A 445 2.69 25.50 -6.78
CA TRP A 445 2.54 25.40 -5.32
C TRP A 445 1.60 24.28 -4.92
N LEU A 446 1.97 23.62 -3.84
CA LEU A 446 1.17 22.59 -3.20
C LEU A 446 0.91 22.96 -1.75
N ALA A 447 -0.35 22.94 -1.33
CA ALA A 447 -0.75 23.08 0.07
C ALA A 447 -1.11 21.69 0.63
N THR A 448 -0.52 21.34 1.77
CA THR A 448 -0.77 20.06 2.45
C THR A 448 -1.11 20.29 3.91
N VAL A 449 -2.03 19.50 4.43
CA VAL A 449 -2.40 19.50 5.84
C VAL A 449 -2.01 18.15 6.44
N ASP A 450 -1.19 18.16 7.46
CA ASP A 450 -0.87 16.99 8.25
C ASP A 450 -1.40 17.10 9.68
N GLU A 451 -1.98 16.02 10.14
CA GLU A 451 -2.56 15.87 11.47
C GLU A 451 -1.88 14.71 12.20
N TRP A 452 -1.45 14.95 13.45
CA TRP A 452 -0.96 13.93 14.34
C TRP A 452 -1.78 13.94 15.64
N THR A 453 -2.17 12.73 16.07
CA THR A 453 -2.81 12.51 17.36
C THR A 453 -1.99 11.50 18.16
N PRO A 454 -1.78 11.72 19.47
CA PRO A 454 -1.11 10.73 20.30
C PRO A 454 -1.89 9.41 20.33
N SER A 455 -1.19 8.30 20.44
CA SER A 455 -1.82 6.99 20.62
C SER A 455 -2.49 6.89 22.00
N HIS A 456 -3.47 6.00 22.16
CA HIS A 456 -4.07 5.75 23.47
C HIS A 456 -3.02 5.31 24.51
N ALA A 457 -2.03 4.55 24.10
CA ALA A 457 -0.95 4.10 24.97
C ALA A 457 -0.07 5.24 25.50
N ASP A 458 0.13 6.31 24.69
CA ASP A 458 0.84 7.51 25.11
C ASP A 458 0.07 8.31 26.18
N LEU A 459 -1.22 8.06 26.31
CA LEU A 459 -2.10 8.74 27.26
C LEU A 459 -2.42 7.89 28.49
N ASP A 460 -2.11 6.61 28.52
CA ASP A 460 -2.48 5.68 29.59
C ASP A 460 -2.00 6.15 30.97
N PHE A 461 -0.80 6.75 31.04
CA PHE A 461 -0.29 7.27 32.30
C PHE A 461 -1.03 8.53 32.79
N ILE A 462 -1.73 9.23 31.91
CA ILE A 462 -2.50 10.45 32.24
C ILE A 462 -3.95 10.10 32.54
N GLN A 463 -4.49 9.00 31.99
CA GLN A 463 -5.89 8.61 32.14
C GLN A 463 -6.32 8.46 33.60
N HIS A 464 -5.40 8.11 34.51
CA HIS A 464 -5.66 8.04 35.94
C HIS A 464 -5.84 9.43 36.60
N GLN A 465 -5.47 10.51 35.94
CA GLN A 465 -5.55 11.89 36.48
C GLN A 465 -6.52 12.78 35.67
N ALA A 466 -6.86 12.40 34.44
CA ALA A 466 -7.69 13.23 33.56
C ALA A 466 -9.17 12.90 33.72
N THR A 467 -9.98 13.94 33.90
CA THR A 467 -11.44 13.84 33.97
C THR A 467 -12.09 13.48 32.63
N ASN A 468 -11.40 13.76 31.51
CA ASN A 468 -11.88 13.49 30.15
C ASN A 468 -10.74 13.16 29.16
N PRO A 469 -10.55 11.88 28.77
CA PRO A 469 -9.51 11.46 27.84
C PRO A 469 -9.60 12.09 26.45
N PHE A 470 -10.81 12.39 25.97
CA PHE A 470 -11.00 13.02 24.66
C PHE A 470 -10.53 14.47 24.61
N ALA A 471 -10.66 15.21 25.73
CA ALA A 471 -10.15 16.55 25.84
C ALA A 471 -8.61 16.56 25.79
N GLU A 472 -7.96 15.60 26.42
CA GLU A 472 -6.50 15.43 26.40
C GLU A 472 -5.98 15.08 25.02
N LEU A 473 -6.67 14.21 24.27
CA LEU A 473 -6.34 13.91 22.86
C LEU A 473 -6.36 15.18 22.02
N LYS A 474 -7.42 15.97 22.12
CA LYS A 474 -7.56 17.24 21.37
C LYS A 474 -6.50 18.26 21.76
N LEU A 475 -6.15 18.37 23.05
CA LEU A 475 -5.14 19.30 23.55
C LEU A 475 -3.74 18.99 23.00
N ARG A 476 -3.42 17.73 22.80
CA ARG A 476 -2.10 17.26 22.36
C ARG A 476 -1.99 16.98 20.86
N ARG A 477 -3.09 17.12 20.16
CA ARG A 477 -3.12 16.99 18.70
C ARG A 477 -2.25 18.08 18.07
N GLU A 478 -1.46 17.70 17.04
CA GLU A 478 -0.68 18.63 16.25
C GLU A 478 -1.24 18.67 14.81
N ILE A 479 -1.47 19.89 14.32
CA ILE A 479 -1.95 20.12 12.95
C ILE A 479 -1.06 21.17 12.32
N CYS A 480 -0.55 20.86 11.13
CA CYS A 480 0.29 21.77 10.37
C CYS A 480 -0.28 21.97 8.97
N LEU A 481 -0.34 23.22 8.54
CA LEU A 481 -0.54 23.60 7.15
C LEU A 481 0.81 23.94 6.54
N LYS A 482 1.16 23.27 5.44
CA LYS A 482 2.46 23.45 4.79
C LYS A 482 2.28 23.85 3.34
N PHE A 483 3.14 24.75 2.89
CA PHE A 483 3.17 25.20 1.50
C PHE A 483 4.51 24.84 0.88
N TRP A 484 4.44 24.13 -0.25
CA TRP A 484 5.57 23.58 -0.98
C TRP A 484 5.64 24.25 -2.34
N GLN A 485 6.86 24.50 -2.82
CA GLN A 485 7.13 25.03 -4.14
C GLN A 485 7.79 23.96 -5.00
N TRP A 486 7.31 23.80 -6.21
CA TRP A 486 7.94 22.88 -7.18
C TRP A 486 9.30 23.42 -7.63
N LYS A 487 10.31 22.56 -7.64
CA LYS A 487 11.64 22.85 -8.13
C LYS A 487 11.96 21.91 -9.29
N GLU A 488 12.13 22.49 -10.48
CA GLU A 488 12.42 21.72 -11.69
C GLU A 488 13.80 21.03 -11.65
N GLU A 489 14.79 21.67 -11.03
CA GLU A 489 16.17 21.17 -10.98
C GLU A 489 16.31 19.83 -10.25
N GLY A 490 15.51 19.59 -9.24
CA GLY A 490 15.51 18.33 -8.48
C GLY A 490 14.25 17.50 -8.69
N GLN A 491 13.28 17.98 -9.45
CA GLN A 491 11.93 17.39 -9.57
C GLN A 491 11.31 17.05 -8.19
N VAL A 492 11.41 17.99 -7.26
CA VAL A 492 10.97 17.83 -5.87
C VAL A 492 10.13 19.03 -5.42
N TRP A 493 9.26 18.77 -4.44
CA TRP A 493 8.53 19.80 -3.73
C TRP A 493 9.36 20.31 -2.55
N GLU A 494 9.79 21.58 -2.59
CA GLU A 494 10.55 22.21 -1.52
C GLU A 494 9.60 22.89 -0.51
N LEU A 495 9.77 22.61 0.78
CA LEU A 495 8.98 23.23 1.85
C LEU A 495 9.38 24.70 2.02
N VAL A 496 8.45 25.60 1.73
CA VAL A 496 8.66 27.06 1.86
C VAL A 496 8.09 27.60 3.16
N SER A 497 6.88 27.19 3.53
CA SER A 497 6.22 27.68 4.75
C SER A 497 5.54 26.55 5.50
N ARG A 498 5.72 26.55 6.82
CA ARG A 498 5.01 25.68 7.76
C ARG A 498 4.26 26.53 8.77
N ILE A 499 2.98 26.32 8.88
CA ILE A 499 2.09 27.02 9.82
C ILE A 499 1.60 25.98 10.81
N ASN A 500 2.06 26.10 12.06
CA ASN A 500 1.60 25.24 13.14
C ASN A 500 0.29 25.80 13.69
N THR A 501 -0.65 24.91 14.01
CA THR A 501 -1.95 25.26 14.58
C THR A 501 -2.67 26.33 13.75
N PRO A 502 -2.92 26.07 12.45
CA PRO A 502 -3.56 27.05 11.57
C PRO A 502 -5.00 27.39 12.02
N HIS A 503 -5.63 26.50 12.77
CA HIS A 503 -6.94 26.68 13.43
C HIS A 503 -6.87 26.22 14.87
N THR A 504 -7.77 26.74 15.72
CA THR A 504 -7.88 26.35 17.13
C THR A 504 -9.01 25.36 17.34
N ALA A 505 -8.91 24.50 18.37
CA ALA A 505 -9.95 23.50 18.65
C ALA A 505 -11.29 24.13 19.06
N SER A 506 -11.24 25.29 19.77
CA SER A 506 -12.38 26.14 20.05
C SER A 506 -11.88 27.47 20.59
N ASN A 507 -12.76 28.50 20.64
CA ASN A 507 -12.42 29.79 21.23
C ASN A 507 -12.16 29.72 22.75
N ALA A 508 -12.55 28.62 23.41
CA ALA A 508 -12.46 28.46 24.86
C ALA A 508 -11.40 27.43 25.32
N ALA A 509 -10.89 26.56 24.41
CA ALA A 509 -9.94 25.50 24.76
C ALA A 509 -8.63 25.65 23.97
N PRO A 510 -7.46 25.57 24.63
CA PRO A 510 -6.21 25.51 23.94
C PRO A 510 -6.12 24.18 23.16
N GLY A 511 -5.40 24.16 22.05
CA GLY A 511 -5.18 22.98 21.21
C GLY A 511 -5.38 23.27 19.72
N ALA A 512 -4.83 22.41 18.88
CA ALA A 512 -4.96 22.54 17.45
C ALA A 512 -6.35 22.10 16.97
N GLY A 513 -7.04 22.95 16.18
CA GLY A 513 -8.31 22.64 15.53
C GLY A 513 -8.09 21.93 14.18
N GLN A 514 -8.92 20.93 13.87
CA GLN A 514 -8.90 20.27 12.57
C GLN A 514 -9.22 21.26 11.45
N ILE A 515 -8.52 21.11 10.33
CA ILE A 515 -8.93 21.70 9.07
C ILE A 515 -9.99 20.77 8.46
N LEU A 516 -11.17 21.29 8.26
CA LEU A 516 -12.34 20.56 7.77
C LEU A 516 -12.48 20.63 6.25
N GLY A 517 -11.94 21.70 5.64
CA GLY A 517 -11.91 21.89 4.21
C GLY A 517 -10.75 22.79 3.80
N LEU A 518 -10.18 22.51 2.64
CA LEU A 518 -9.13 23.28 2.00
C LEU A 518 -9.47 23.44 0.53
N ALA A 519 -9.54 24.67 0.04
CA ALA A 519 -9.83 24.99 -1.35
C ALA A 519 -8.77 25.92 -1.95
N THR A 520 -8.63 25.84 -3.27
CA THR A 520 -7.70 26.67 -4.03
C THR A 520 -8.49 27.65 -4.91
N ASP A 521 -8.01 28.87 -5.01
CA ASP A 521 -8.55 29.87 -5.93
C ASP A 521 -8.14 29.53 -7.37
N PRO A 522 -9.08 29.35 -8.31
CA PRO A 522 -8.76 28.98 -9.68
C PRO A 522 -8.14 30.11 -10.50
N SER A 523 -8.19 31.34 -10.05
CA SER A 523 -7.73 32.54 -10.77
C SER A 523 -6.51 33.20 -10.16
N SER A 524 -6.30 33.07 -8.86
CA SER A 524 -5.24 33.75 -8.12
C SER A 524 -4.44 32.79 -7.22
N LEU A 525 -3.24 33.23 -6.83
CA LEU A 525 -2.40 32.45 -5.92
C LEU A 525 -2.88 32.62 -4.47
N ARG A 526 -3.95 31.91 -4.14
CA ARG A 526 -4.64 31.94 -2.86
C ARG A 526 -5.18 30.56 -2.50
N PHE A 527 -5.09 30.20 -1.21
CA PHE A 527 -5.79 29.05 -0.64
C PHE A 527 -6.74 29.52 0.44
N SER A 528 -7.79 28.77 0.69
CA SER A 528 -8.70 29.01 1.79
C SER A 528 -8.91 27.76 2.62
N SER A 529 -8.93 27.88 3.94
CA SER A 529 -9.20 26.78 4.88
C SER A 529 -10.33 27.14 5.82
N ILE A 530 -11.12 26.12 6.22
CA ILE A 530 -12.11 26.22 7.29
C ILE A 530 -11.74 25.22 8.38
N GLY A 531 -11.83 25.64 9.65
CA GLY A 531 -11.46 24.81 10.79
C GLY A 531 -12.59 24.53 11.77
N GLU A 532 -12.29 23.73 12.79
CA GLU A 532 -13.20 23.44 13.92
C GLU A 532 -13.63 24.71 14.69
N ASP A 533 -12.82 25.76 14.60
CA ASP A 533 -13.13 27.09 15.20
C ASP A 533 -14.21 27.85 14.45
N SER A 534 -14.80 27.29 13.39
CA SER A 534 -15.75 27.97 12.50
C SER A 534 -15.21 29.24 11.86
N VAL A 535 -13.91 29.37 11.71
CA VAL A 535 -13.21 30.45 11.05
C VAL A 535 -12.78 30.04 9.67
N VAL A 536 -13.01 30.87 8.67
CA VAL A 536 -12.44 30.76 7.34
C VAL A 536 -11.19 31.63 7.28
N ARG A 537 -10.07 31.04 6.89
CA ARG A 537 -8.79 31.74 6.70
C ARG A 537 -8.37 31.71 5.25
N THR A 538 -7.93 32.85 4.74
CA THR A 538 -7.34 32.95 3.40
C THR A 538 -5.83 33.09 3.51
N TRP A 539 -5.12 32.35 2.70
CA TRP A 539 -3.66 32.24 2.70
C TRP A 539 -3.09 32.74 1.39
N VAL A 540 -2.12 33.65 1.46
CA VAL A 540 -1.48 34.27 0.29
C VAL A 540 0.04 34.33 0.47
N PRO A 541 0.82 34.27 -0.63
CA PRO A 541 2.26 34.40 -0.55
C PRO A 541 2.68 35.88 -0.43
N LYS A 542 3.63 36.15 0.45
CA LYS A 542 4.24 37.46 0.62
C LYS A 542 5.75 37.38 0.45
N THR A 543 6.33 38.36 -0.24
CA THR A 543 7.78 38.44 -0.38
C THR A 543 8.44 38.63 0.99
N ARG A 544 9.38 37.75 1.32
CA ARG A 544 10.17 37.84 2.54
C ARG A 544 11.10 39.04 2.49
N LYS A 545 10.97 39.91 3.48
CA LYS A 545 11.80 41.13 3.61
C LYS A 545 12.63 41.05 4.89
N ARG A 546 13.87 41.50 4.82
CA ARG A 546 14.74 41.71 5.97
C ARG A 546 15.16 43.18 5.92
N ASP A 547 14.86 43.95 6.95
CA ASP A 547 15.14 45.41 7.03
C ASP A 547 14.58 46.19 5.81
N GLY A 548 13.40 45.84 5.32
CA GLY A 548 12.74 46.47 4.17
C GLY A 548 13.22 45.92 2.78
N ILE A 549 14.31 45.19 2.72
CA ILE A 549 14.89 44.67 1.48
C ILE A 549 14.36 43.25 1.25
N ALA A 550 13.97 42.94 -0.01
CA ALA A 550 13.54 41.58 -0.38
C ALA A 550 14.72 40.60 -0.27
N VAL A 551 14.51 39.51 0.47
CA VAL A 551 15.48 38.42 0.54
C VAL A 551 15.39 37.62 -0.76
N LYS A 552 16.53 37.42 -1.40
CA LYS A 552 16.64 36.72 -2.68
C LYS A 552 17.34 35.38 -2.48
N ASP A 553 17.01 34.40 -3.33
CA ASP A 553 17.73 33.14 -3.46
C ASP A 553 19.06 33.35 -4.21
N GLY A 554 19.87 32.26 -4.35
CA GLY A 554 21.13 32.30 -5.10
C GLY A 554 20.99 32.66 -6.59
N LYS A 555 19.79 32.60 -7.16
CA LYS A 555 19.44 32.98 -8.54
C LYS A 555 18.91 34.41 -8.68
N GLY A 556 18.74 35.12 -7.56
CA GLY A 556 18.22 36.49 -7.52
C GLY A 556 16.70 36.63 -7.44
N ASN A 557 15.95 35.53 -7.32
CA ASN A 557 14.49 35.55 -7.15
C ASN A 557 14.12 35.86 -5.70
N ALA A 558 13.04 36.66 -5.52
CA ALA A 558 12.57 37.02 -4.20
C ALA A 558 11.95 35.81 -3.51
N LEU A 559 12.42 35.47 -2.32
CA LEU A 559 11.84 34.42 -1.50
C LEU A 559 10.43 34.83 -1.02
N LYS A 560 9.48 33.88 -1.07
CA LYS A 560 8.11 34.08 -0.66
C LYS A 560 7.84 33.26 0.59
N ASN A 561 7.01 33.76 1.50
CA ASN A 561 6.45 33.03 2.62
C ASN A 561 4.93 33.17 2.58
N TRP A 562 4.21 32.12 2.97
CA TRP A 562 2.76 32.12 3.07
C TRP A 562 2.31 32.66 4.43
N HIS A 563 1.23 33.46 4.44
CA HIS A 563 0.65 34.03 5.65
C HIS A 563 -0.87 34.11 5.54
N CYS A 564 -1.54 34.19 6.67
CA CYS A 564 -2.98 34.48 6.73
C CYS A 564 -3.23 35.93 6.34
N GLN A 565 -4.06 36.14 5.33
CA GLN A 565 -4.49 37.50 4.90
C GLN A 565 -5.74 37.91 5.63
N HIS A 566 -6.76 37.05 5.68
CA HIS A 566 -8.05 37.33 6.32
C HIS A 566 -8.46 36.21 7.25
N GLU A 567 -9.11 36.56 8.34
CA GLU A 567 -9.78 35.66 9.28
C GLU A 567 -11.24 36.05 9.36
N ILE A 568 -12.13 35.16 8.92
CA ILE A 568 -13.54 35.43 8.77
C ILE A 568 -14.30 34.49 9.69
N GLN A 569 -14.89 34.99 10.75
CA GLN A 569 -15.69 34.21 11.66
C GLN A 569 -17.08 34.02 11.05
N LEU A 570 -17.48 32.76 10.84
CA LEU A 570 -18.83 32.40 10.47
C LEU A 570 -19.74 32.53 11.72
N GLU A 571 -21.03 32.75 11.50
CA GLU A 571 -21.99 32.71 12.59
C GLU A 571 -21.94 31.35 13.29
N LYS A 572 -21.70 31.34 14.58
CA LYS A 572 -21.80 30.13 15.37
C LYS A 572 -23.26 29.71 15.37
N SER A 573 -23.57 28.55 14.82
CA SER A 573 -24.74 27.84 15.22
C SER A 573 -24.79 27.85 16.76
N GLU A 574 -25.94 28.07 17.37
CA GLU A 574 -26.14 27.95 18.83
C GLU A 574 -25.79 26.51 19.27
N LEU A 575 -24.50 26.28 19.32
CA LEU A 575 -23.92 25.02 19.77
C LEU A 575 -23.99 25.10 21.29
N THR A 576 -25.06 24.50 21.81
CA THR A 576 -25.16 24.18 23.24
C THR A 576 -23.84 23.59 23.71
N ASP A 577 -23.45 23.84 24.96
CA ASP A 577 -22.22 23.40 25.66
C ASP A 577 -21.86 21.91 25.59
N ASP A 578 -22.35 21.18 24.62
CA ASP A 578 -22.07 19.76 24.34
C ASP A 578 -20.64 19.52 23.77
N TYR A 579 -19.66 20.38 24.09
CA TYR A 579 -18.26 20.15 23.80
C TYR A 579 -17.71 18.83 24.35
N LEU A 580 -18.40 18.22 25.27
CA LEU A 580 -18.06 16.94 25.89
C LEU A 580 -18.63 15.74 25.12
N ARG A 581 -19.54 15.96 24.17
CA ARG A 581 -20.06 14.87 23.33
C ARG A 581 -19.34 14.81 22.02
N SER A 582 -18.88 13.63 21.70
CA SER A 582 -18.02 13.18 20.60
C SER A 582 -18.58 13.34 19.17
N THR A 583 -19.44 14.33 18.89
CA THR A 583 -19.91 14.56 17.51
C THR A 583 -19.00 15.59 16.84
N PRO A 584 -18.12 15.18 15.90
CA PRO A 584 -17.32 16.13 15.15
C PRO A 584 -18.24 17.00 14.29
N TYR A 585 -17.91 18.29 14.25
CA TYR A 585 -18.48 19.19 13.26
C TYR A 585 -17.77 19.03 11.94
N ASN A 586 -18.44 19.33 10.84
CA ASN A 586 -17.82 19.40 9.53
C ASN A 586 -18.04 20.78 8.91
N GLY A 587 -17.14 21.15 8.01
CA GLY A 587 -17.18 22.37 7.24
C GLY A 587 -16.70 22.12 5.82
N ALA A 588 -17.14 22.96 4.90
CA ALA A 588 -16.73 22.92 3.52
C ALA A 588 -16.51 24.32 2.98
N VAL A 589 -15.55 24.48 2.08
CA VAL A 589 -15.26 25.72 1.36
C VAL A 589 -15.07 25.42 -0.12
N ALA A 590 -15.56 26.33 -0.98
CA ALA A 590 -15.42 26.23 -2.42
C ALA A 590 -15.32 27.62 -3.05
N PHE A 591 -14.40 27.78 -4.01
CA PHE A 591 -14.31 28.98 -4.84
C PHE A 591 -15.21 28.88 -6.08
N ALA A 592 -15.78 30.01 -6.48
CA ALA A 592 -16.39 30.15 -7.79
C ALA A 592 -15.32 29.95 -8.90
N ASP A 593 -15.76 29.61 -10.13
CA ASP A 593 -14.85 29.30 -11.24
C ASP A 593 -13.93 30.46 -11.63
N ASP A 594 -14.35 31.70 -11.37
CA ASP A 594 -13.59 32.93 -11.62
C ASP A 594 -12.83 33.45 -10.40
N GLY A 595 -12.94 32.76 -9.24
CA GLY A 595 -12.31 33.18 -7.98
C GLY A 595 -12.96 34.38 -7.29
N SER A 596 -14.06 34.91 -7.84
CA SER A 596 -14.69 36.14 -7.31
C SER A 596 -15.43 35.92 -5.99
N ILE A 597 -15.91 34.74 -5.72
CA ILE A 597 -16.68 34.35 -4.54
C ILE A 597 -16.09 33.12 -3.89
N LEU A 598 -15.98 33.13 -2.58
CA LEU A 598 -15.69 31.99 -1.74
C LEU A 598 -16.95 31.59 -0.96
N ALA A 599 -17.53 30.44 -1.24
CA ALA A 599 -18.61 29.88 -0.43
C ALA A 599 -18.04 29.12 0.76
N ALA A 600 -18.65 29.28 1.93
CA ALA A 600 -18.25 28.57 3.15
C ALA A 600 -19.49 28.11 3.93
N ALA A 601 -19.45 26.88 4.39
CA ALA A 601 -20.50 26.26 5.19
C ALA A 601 -19.92 25.56 6.43
N PHE A 602 -20.62 25.62 7.55
CA PHE A 602 -20.19 24.99 8.79
C PHE A 602 -21.39 24.37 9.54
N GLY A 603 -21.21 23.15 10.03
CA GLY A 603 -22.18 22.50 10.92
C GLY A 603 -23.39 21.90 10.20
N LYS A 604 -24.60 22.09 10.79
CA LYS A 604 -25.85 21.46 10.35
C LYS A 604 -26.98 22.44 10.07
N ASN A 605 -26.70 23.72 10.16
CA ASN A 605 -27.73 24.79 10.10
C ASN A 605 -28.23 25.07 8.67
N GLY A 606 -27.66 24.41 7.64
CA GLY A 606 -28.07 24.60 6.26
C GLY A 606 -27.67 25.96 5.66
N THR A 607 -26.85 26.75 6.38
CA THR A 607 -26.42 28.09 5.96
C THR A 607 -25.11 28.04 5.20
N VAL A 608 -25.05 28.69 4.05
CA VAL A 608 -23.83 28.94 3.29
C VAL A 608 -23.57 30.43 3.24
N HIS A 609 -22.37 30.82 3.59
CA HIS A 609 -21.89 32.20 3.58
C HIS A 609 -21.11 32.45 2.29
N MET A 610 -21.48 33.50 1.57
CA MET A 610 -20.75 33.99 0.42
C MET A 610 -19.78 35.07 0.88
N ILE A 611 -18.51 34.89 0.60
CA ILE A 611 -17.40 35.72 1.08
C ILE A 611 -16.71 36.33 -0.14
N ASP A 612 -16.42 37.63 -0.05
CA ASP A 612 -15.48 38.28 -0.97
C ASP A 612 -14.05 37.93 -0.53
N PRO A 613 -13.29 37.13 -1.31
CA PRO A 613 -11.96 36.70 -0.93
C PRO A 613 -10.91 37.82 -0.94
N GLU A 614 -11.16 38.95 -1.67
CA GLU A 614 -10.26 40.11 -1.72
C GLU A 614 -10.42 40.99 -0.48
N GLN A 615 -11.68 41.24 -0.06
CA GLN A 615 -11.99 42.08 1.10
C GLN A 615 -12.01 41.30 2.40
N GLY A 616 -12.17 39.99 2.37
CA GLY A 616 -12.29 39.14 3.55
C GLY A 616 -13.59 39.37 4.32
N SER A 617 -14.67 39.72 3.63
CA SER A 617 -15.96 40.06 4.24
C SER A 617 -17.08 39.17 3.72
N ILE A 618 -18.04 38.83 4.59
CA ILE A 618 -19.25 38.08 4.20
C ILE A 618 -20.16 39.06 3.45
N THR A 619 -20.46 38.74 2.19
CA THR A 619 -21.33 39.57 1.33
C THR A 619 -22.79 39.14 1.43
N ALA A 620 -23.05 37.84 1.59
CA ALA A 620 -24.40 37.31 1.74
C ALA A 620 -24.39 36.00 2.54
N SER A 621 -25.52 35.67 3.16
CA SER A 621 -25.72 34.39 3.84
C SER A 621 -27.07 33.81 3.41
N GLN A 622 -27.06 32.63 2.82
CA GLN A 622 -28.26 31.94 2.35
C GLN A 622 -28.56 30.76 3.24
N HIS A 623 -29.82 30.53 3.57
CA HIS A 623 -30.24 29.47 4.48
C HIS A 623 -30.97 28.35 3.73
N GLY A 624 -30.92 27.13 4.28
CA GLY A 624 -31.67 26.01 3.74
C GLY A 624 -31.03 25.37 2.49
N LEU A 625 -29.74 25.62 2.23
CA LEU A 625 -29.03 25.11 1.07
C LEU A 625 -28.62 23.65 1.23
N PHE A 626 -28.57 23.10 2.45
CA PHE A 626 -28.32 21.69 2.70
C PHE A 626 -29.08 21.19 3.92
N GLU A 627 -29.27 19.87 4.03
CA GLU A 627 -29.94 19.19 5.14
C GLU A 627 -28.95 18.29 5.88
N GLY A 628 -28.97 18.31 7.22
CA GLY A 628 -28.02 17.55 8.03
C GLY A 628 -26.61 18.14 8.05
N SER A 629 -25.58 17.32 8.24
CA SER A 629 -24.18 17.80 8.24
C SER A 629 -23.67 17.95 6.82
N ILE A 630 -23.05 19.08 6.51
CA ILE A 630 -22.36 19.25 5.22
C ILE A 630 -21.19 18.25 5.14
N VAL A 631 -21.01 17.60 4.00
CA VAL A 631 -19.89 16.69 3.73
C VAL A 631 -18.92 17.33 2.75
N ALA A 632 -19.44 17.85 1.65
CA ALA A 632 -18.67 18.53 0.62
C ALA A 632 -19.52 19.56 -0.09
N MET A 633 -18.90 20.55 -0.68
CA MET A 633 -19.53 21.63 -1.41
C MET A 633 -18.61 22.09 -2.53
N GLU A 634 -19.20 22.36 -3.71
CA GLU A 634 -18.47 22.84 -4.88
C GLU A 634 -19.35 23.84 -5.66
N ILE A 635 -18.71 24.74 -6.38
CA ILE A 635 -19.38 25.68 -7.28
C ILE A 635 -19.01 25.34 -8.72
N LEU A 636 -20.02 25.20 -9.58
CA LEU A 636 -19.86 24.90 -11.00
C LEU A 636 -20.64 25.94 -11.82
N GLY A 637 -19.93 26.88 -12.41
CA GLY A 637 -20.53 28.05 -13.04
C GLY A 637 -21.32 28.90 -12.04
N ARG A 638 -22.66 28.93 -12.20
CA ARG A 638 -23.56 29.65 -11.28
C ARG A 638 -24.24 28.74 -10.24
N ASP A 639 -23.98 27.45 -10.30
CA ASP A 639 -24.66 26.47 -9.45
C ASP A 639 -23.79 26.07 -8.26
N LEU A 640 -24.37 26.16 -7.09
CA LEU A 640 -23.81 25.60 -5.86
C LEU A 640 -24.30 24.16 -5.68
N ILE A 641 -23.36 23.22 -5.60
CA ILE A 641 -23.63 21.80 -5.40
C ILE A 641 -23.25 21.47 -3.97
N THR A 642 -24.21 20.98 -3.18
CA THR A 642 -23.97 20.56 -1.80
C THR A 642 -24.25 19.08 -1.62
N LEU A 643 -23.32 18.39 -0.97
CA LEU A 643 -23.43 16.99 -0.57
C LEU A 643 -23.57 16.92 0.96
N SER A 644 -24.68 16.39 1.40
CA SER A 644 -25.03 16.23 2.83
C SER A 644 -25.88 14.98 3.03
N ASP A 645 -27.01 15.04 3.73
CA ASP A 645 -28.04 14.00 3.72
C ASP A 645 -28.86 14.00 2.41
N SER A 646 -28.61 14.97 1.56
CA SER A 646 -29.13 15.10 0.21
C SER A 646 -28.08 15.70 -0.70
N ILE A 647 -28.19 15.44 -2.01
CA ILE A 647 -27.48 16.19 -3.05
C ILE A 647 -28.41 17.30 -3.48
N ARG A 648 -27.96 18.55 -3.40
CA ARG A 648 -28.73 19.72 -3.81
C ARG A 648 -27.92 20.55 -4.81
N VAL A 649 -28.59 20.98 -5.86
CA VAL A 649 -28.05 21.91 -6.85
C VAL A 649 -28.89 23.19 -6.80
N HIS A 650 -28.25 24.28 -6.43
CA HIS A 650 -28.89 25.58 -6.22
C HIS A 650 -28.28 26.62 -7.15
N ASP A 651 -29.11 27.29 -7.94
CA ASP A 651 -28.69 28.41 -8.78
C ASP A 651 -28.53 29.68 -7.94
N LEU A 652 -27.27 30.11 -7.74
CA LEU A 652 -26.91 31.27 -6.91
C LEU A 652 -27.38 32.59 -7.50
N VAL A 653 -27.61 32.67 -8.81
CA VAL A 653 -28.02 33.91 -9.48
C VAL A 653 -29.53 34.10 -9.38
N SER A 654 -30.30 33.06 -9.60
CA SER A 654 -31.77 33.13 -9.50
C SER A 654 -32.29 32.85 -8.09
N ASP A 655 -31.45 32.44 -7.18
CA ASP A 655 -31.78 31.99 -5.83
C ASP A 655 -32.84 30.89 -5.79
N GLN A 656 -32.72 29.95 -6.71
CA GLN A 656 -33.67 28.85 -6.85
C GLN A 656 -33.02 27.48 -6.74
N LEU A 657 -33.68 26.60 -6.03
CA LEU A 657 -33.31 25.19 -5.99
C LEU A 657 -33.65 24.53 -7.33
N ARG A 658 -32.63 24.12 -8.10
CA ARG A 658 -32.87 23.42 -9.37
C ARG A 658 -33.42 22.02 -9.13
N TYR A 659 -32.75 21.25 -8.27
CA TYR A 659 -33.24 19.92 -7.84
C TYR A 659 -32.59 19.45 -6.54
N SER A 660 -33.21 18.48 -5.90
CA SER A 660 -32.73 17.83 -4.69
C SER A 660 -32.93 16.33 -4.77
N LEU A 661 -31.88 15.57 -4.46
CA LEU A 661 -31.91 14.11 -4.40
C LEU A 661 -31.65 13.70 -2.95
N LYS A 662 -32.64 13.09 -2.32
CA LYS A 662 -32.51 12.56 -0.95
C LYS A 662 -31.74 11.25 -0.96
N LEU A 663 -30.77 11.13 -0.10
CA LEU A 663 -30.03 9.90 0.10
C LEU A 663 -30.82 8.85 0.92
N TYR A 664 -30.43 7.59 0.83
CA TYR A 664 -31.08 6.51 1.57
C TYR A 664 -30.97 6.71 3.07
N LYS A 665 -31.98 6.27 3.82
CA LYS A 665 -32.02 6.37 5.30
C LYS A 665 -30.84 5.71 5.99
N SER A 666 -30.24 4.69 5.40
CA SER A 666 -29.03 4.05 5.92
C SER A 666 -27.85 5.02 5.93
N ILE A 667 -27.69 5.85 4.89
CA ILE A 667 -26.63 6.85 4.76
C ILE A 667 -26.88 8.02 5.70
N THR A 668 -28.11 8.51 5.78
CA THR A 668 -28.45 9.66 6.65
C THR A 668 -28.19 9.37 8.13
N ARG A 669 -28.25 8.09 8.53
CA ARG A 669 -27.97 7.62 9.89
C ARG A 669 -26.51 7.30 10.19
N MET A 670 -25.64 7.34 9.19
CA MET A 670 -24.20 7.11 9.39
C MET A 670 -23.59 8.24 10.25
N HIS A 671 -22.55 7.86 11.00
CA HIS A 671 -21.77 8.84 11.74
C HIS A 671 -21.06 9.80 10.77
N ILE A 672 -20.92 11.07 11.17
CA ILE A 672 -20.36 12.10 10.28
C ILE A 672 -18.94 11.78 9.80
N ILE A 673 -18.10 11.17 10.65
CA ILE A 673 -16.75 10.77 10.26
C ILE A 673 -16.81 9.78 9.10
N GLN A 674 -17.73 8.79 9.16
CA GLN A 674 -17.92 7.82 8.08
C GLN A 674 -18.40 8.48 6.80
N LYS A 675 -19.32 9.46 6.91
CA LYS A 675 -19.78 10.22 5.75
C LYS A 675 -18.63 10.96 5.07
N ILE A 676 -17.78 11.63 5.86
CA ILE A 676 -16.63 12.39 5.35
C ILE A 676 -15.64 11.49 4.62
N GLU A 677 -15.37 10.31 5.17
CA GLU A 677 -14.39 9.38 4.60
C GLU A 677 -14.92 8.62 3.37
N MET A 678 -16.24 8.38 3.27
CA MET A 678 -16.84 7.51 2.25
C MET A 678 -17.68 8.23 1.21
N MET A 679 -18.00 9.51 1.42
CA MET A 679 -18.79 10.30 0.48
C MET A 679 -17.88 11.34 -0.18
N HIS A 680 -17.90 11.35 -1.50
CA HIS A 680 -17.04 12.23 -2.31
C HIS A 680 -17.87 13.02 -3.29
N LEU A 681 -17.46 14.26 -3.50
CA LEU A 681 -17.98 15.16 -4.52
C LEU A 681 -16.78 15.73 -5.29
N ALA A 682 -16.85 15.72 -6.61
CA ALA A 682 -15.88 16.38 -7.47
C ALA A 682 -16.57 17.01 -8.67
N ILE A 683 -16.07 18.13 -9.13
CA ILE A 683 -16.59 18.84 -10.31
C ILE A 683 -15.56 18.79 -11.44
N ASN A 684 -16.04 18.65 -12.66
CA ASN A 684 -15.25 18.86 -13.86
C ASN A 684 -15.79 20.09 -14.59
N ARG A 685 -15.00 21.16 -14.55
CA ARG A 685 -15.39 22.47 -15.12
C ARG A 685 -15.47 22.42 -16.65
N ASN A 686 -14.65 21.60 -17.30
CA ASN A 686 -14.61 21.52 -18.76
C ASN A 686 -15.86 20.84 -19.33
N SER A 687 -16.31 19.75 -18.72
CA SER A 687 -17.53 19.04 -19.15
C SER A 687 -18.81 19.61 -18.53
N ARG A 688 -18.70 20.53 -17.57
CA ARG A 688 -19.80 21.03 -16.75
C ARG A 688 -20.61 19.91 -16.09
N THR A 689 -19.90 18.93 -15.54
CA THR A 689 -20.47 17.79 -14.85
C THR A 689 -19.90 17.68 -13.43
N PHE A 690 -20.62 17.02 -12.56
CA PHE A 690 -20.12 16.65 -11.26
C PHE A 690 -20.32 15.16 -11.00
N ALA A 691 -19.42 14.58 -10.24
CA ALA A 691 -19.44 13.20 -9.84
C ALA A 691 -19.62 13.07 -8.33
N VAL A 692 -20.42 12.10 -7.90
CA VAL A 692 -20.66 11.80 -6.51
C VAL A 692 -20.43 10.32 -6.25
N ALA A 693 -19.70 10.00 -5.19
CA ALA A 693 -19.65 8.63 -4.66
C ALA A 693 -20.31 8.59 -3.28
N ILE A 694 -21.13 7.58 -3.08
CA ILE A 694 -21.87 7.33 -1.84
C ILE A 694 -21.77 5.86 -1.43
N PRO A 695 -21.66 5.54 -0.13
CA PRO A 695 -21.68 4.17 0.33
C PRO A 695 -23.02 3.51 0.07
N MET A 696 -23.01 2.30 -0.47
CA MET A 696 -24.24 1.54 -0.78
C MET A 696 -24.19 0.15 -0.16
N ARG A 697 -25.38 -0.42 0.09
CA ARG A 697 -25.58 -1.82 0.38
C ARG A 697 -26.37 -2.47 -0.73
N LEU A 698 -25.90 -3.59 -1.24
CA LEU A 698 -26.61 -4.34 -2.28
C LEU A 698 -27.82 -5.09 -1.75
N THR A 699 -27.81 -5.48 -0.48
CA THR A 699 -28.92 -6.19 0.17
C THR A 699 -29.34 -5.47 1.46
N PRO A 700 -30.63 -5.41 1.78
CA PRO A 700 -31.06 -4.92 3.07
C PRO A 700 -30.51 -5.86 4.17
N PRO A 701 -30.03 -5.32 5.31
CA PRO A 701 -29.49 -6.13 6.39
C PRO A 701 -30.56 -7.09 6.93
N SER A 702 -30.17 -8.34 7.15
CA SER A 702 -31.00 -9.31 7.81
C SER A 702 -31.28 -8.90 9.28
N ALA A 703 -32.33 -9.43 9.87
CA ALA A 703 -32.65 -9.15 11.28
C ALA A 703 -31.54 -9.64 12.23
N GLU A 704 -30.77 -10.65 11.84
CA GLU A 704 -29.61 -11.16 12.59
C GLU A 704 -28.42 -10.22 12.47
N GLU A 705 -28.08 -9.73 11.28
CA GLU A 705 -27.01 -8.75 11.07
C GLU A 705 -27.29 -7.43 11.81
N LEU A 706 -28.56 -7.01 11.89
CA LEU A 706 -28.96 -5.85 12.69
C LEU A 706 -28.77 -6.08 14.19
N ARG A 707 -28.96 -7.32 14.66
CA ARG A 707 -28.76 -7.71 16.08
C ARG A 707 -27.27 -7.87 16.40
N GLU A 708 -26.49 -8.38 15.46
CA GLU A 708 -25.05 -8.62 15.63
C GLU A 708 -24.20 -7.38 15.34
N GLN A 709 -24.79 -6.30 14.81
CA GLN A 709 -24.07 -5.10 14.34
C GLN A 709 -22.94 -5.42 13.34
N ALA A 710 -23.00 -6.56 12.68
CA ALA A 710 -22.11 -6.91 11.60
C ALA A 710 -22.46 -6.05 10.37
N PHE A 711 -21.54 -5.19 9.97
CA PHE A 711 -21.71 -4.40 8.76
C PHE A 711 -21.14 -5.19 7.58
N PRO A 712 -21.97 -5.53 6.58
CA PRO A 712 -21.46 -6.14 5.35
C PRO A 712 -20.52 -5.20 4.59
N PRO A 713 -19.72 -5.74 3.67
CA PRO A 713 -18.81 -4.95 2.86
C PRO A 713 -19.53 -3.76 2.22
N THR A 714 -18.92 -2.61 2.31
CA THR A 714 -19.47 -1.35 1.82
C THR A 714 -19.11 -1.18 0.36
N TYR A 715 -20.09 -1.27 -0.49
CA TYR A 715 -19.99 -0.90 -1.89
C TYR A 715 -20.12 0.62 -2.03
N SER A 716 -19.57 1.18 -3.08
CA SER A 716 -19.83 2.57 -3.44
C SER A 716 -20.66 2.66 -4.70
N GLY A 717 -21.76 3.35 -4.60
CA GLY A 717 -22.48 3.85 -5.76
C GLY A 717 -21.79 5.12 -6.26
N PHE A 718 -21.45 5.14 -7.53
CA PHE A 718 -20.85 6.28 -8.22
C PHE A 718 -21.82 6.79 -9.28
N ALA A 719 -22.02 8.09 -9.33
CA ALA A 719 -22.90 8.71 -10.31
C ALA A 719 -22.31 10.01 -10.85
N VAL A 720 -22.47 10.24 -12.15
CA VAL A 720 -22.11 11.50 -12.80
C VAL A 720 -23.37 12.21 -13.23
N PHE A 721 -23.46 13.48 -12.89
CA PHE A 721 -24.60 14.34 -13.21
C PHE A 721 -24.18 15.52 -14.09
N GLY A 722 -25.10 15.95 -14.97
CA GLY A 722 -25.03 17.25 -15.61
C GLY A 722 -25.65 18.35 -14.73
N GLN A 723 -25.37 19.62 -15.03
CA GLN A 723 -25.93 20.75 -14.28
C GLN A 723 -27.48 20.83 -14.35
N ASP A 724 -28.07 20.50 -15.47
CA ASP A 724 -29.49 20.76 -15.76
C ASP A 724 -30.40 19.55 -15.53
N SER A 725 -29.85 18.38 -15.21
CA SER A 725 -30.62 17.15 -15.12
C SER A 725 -30.49 16.48 -13.77
N GLN A 726 -31.65 16.16 -13.18
CA GLN A 726 -31.73 15.32 -11.97
C GLN A 726 -31.37 13.85 -12.26
N THR A 727 -31.47 13.42 -13.52
CA THR A 727 -31.10 12.05 -13.89
C THR A 727 -29.60 11.96 -14.11
N PRO A 728 -28.92 10.98 -13.51
CA PRO A 728 -27.49 10.82 -13.73
C PRO A 728 -27.20 10.42 -15.19
N LEU A 729 -26.11 10.92 -15.72
CA LEU A 729 -25.58 10.56 -17.05
C LEU A 729 -24.95 9.16 -17.03
N LEU A 730 -24.37 8.78 -15.89
CA LEU A 730 -23.76 7.49 -15.65
C LEU A 730 -24.00 7.08 -14.20
N THR A 731 -24.27 5.80 -13.99
CA THR A 731 -24.27 5.18 -12.65
C THR A 731 -23.48 3.89 -12.70
N GLU A 732 -22.57 3.73 -11.74
CA GLU A 732 -21.74 2.53 -11.56
C GLU A 732 -21.74 2.11 -10.10
N CYS A 733 -21.52 0.83 -9.87
CA CYS A 733 -21.35 0.28 -8.54
C CYS A 733 -19.93 -0.30 -8.40
N PHE A 734 -19.16 0.25 -7.46
CA PHE A 734 -17.84 -0.26 -7.13
C PHE A 734 -17.93 -1.29 -6.02
N GLU A 735 -17.20 -2.38 -6.15
CA GLU A 735 -17.16 -3.48 -5.16
C GLU A 735 -16.45 -3.08 -3.87
N THR A 736 -15.60 -2.04 -3.94
CA THR A 736 -14.92 -1.44 -2.80
C THR A 736 -15.37 0.00 -2.62
N ALA A 737 -15.17 0.56 -1.43
CA ALA A 737 -15.49 1.95 -1.21
C ALA A 737 -14.54 2.85 -2.01
N VAL A 738 -15.09 3.88 -2.63
CA VAL A 738 -14.31 4.91 -3.32
C VAL A 738 -13.53 5.70 -2.26
N SER A 739 -12.23 5.86 -2.48
CA SER A 739 -11.32 6.63 -1.61
C SER A 739 -11.00 8.03 -2.13
N ALA A 740 -11.11 8.26 -3.45
CA ALA A 740 -10.98 9.58 -4.07
C ALA A 740 -11.68 9.64 -5.42
N ILE A 741 -12.20 10.83 -5.76
CA ILE A 741 -12.64 11.21 -7.11
C ILE A 741 -11.83 12.43 -7.52
N ILE A 742 -11.18 12.35 -8.69
CA ILE A 742 -10.26 13.37 -9.16
C ILE A 742 -10.73 13.81 -10.55
N PRO A 743 -11.08 15.08 -10.76
CA PRO A 743 -11.44 15.57 -12.09
C PRO A 743 -10.23 15.58 -13.02
N THR A 744 -10.41 15.19 -14.26
CA THR A 744 -9.37 15.28 -15.29
C THR A 744 -9.47 16.65 -15.98
N GLU A 745 -8.39 17.44 -15.91
CA GLU A 745 -8.40 18.82 -16.41
C GLU A 745 -8.40 18.87 -17.95
N ASP A 746 -7.69 17.95 -18.60
CA ASP A 746 -7.56 17.91 -20.06
C ASP A 746 -8.66 17.10 -20.77
N SER A 747 -9.49 16.40 -20.02
CA SER A 747 -10.55 15.55 -20.56
C SER A 747 -11.88 15.74 -19.85
N GLU A 748 -12.97 15.36 -20.52
CA GLU A 748 -14.33 15.45 -19.99
C GLU A 748 -14.64 14.26 -19.04
N GLY A 749 -13.77 13.98 -18.03
CA GLY A 749 -13.92 12.79 -17.21
C GLY A 749 -13.48 12.92 -15.76
N PHE A 750 -13.46 11.77 -15.08
CA PHE A 750 -13.05 11.61 -13.70
C PHE A 750 -12.18 10.36 -13.55
N LEU A 751 -11.15 10.47 -12.70
CA LEU A 751 -10.43 9.32 -12.19
C LEU A 751 -11.04 8.96 -10.84
N VAL A 752 -11.33 7.70 -10.64
CA VAL A 752 -11.87 7.16 -9.39
C VAL A 752 -10.87 6.18 -8.81
N LEU A 753 -10.36 6.49 -7.62
CA LEU A 753 -9.52 5.60 -6.84
C LEU A 753 -10.39 4.86 -5.83
N ASP A 754 -10.30 3.55 -5.81
CA ASP A 754 -11.07 2.71 -4.90
C ASP A 754 -10.23 2.18 -3.71
N GLY A 755 -10.88 1.49 -2.77
CA GLY A 755 -10.25 0.92 -1.59
C GLY A 755 -9.36 -0.30 -1.88
N ALA A 756 -9.32 -0.78 -3.12
CA ALA A 756 -8.39 -1.80 -3.59
C ALA A 756 -7.13 -1.20 -4.24
N ALA A 757 -6.97 0.13 -4.17
CA ALA A 757 -5.93 0.89 -4.86
C ALA A 757 -5.96 0.74 -6.39
N GLU A 758 -7.15 0.46 -6.96
CA GLU A 758 -7.37 0.47 -8.40
C GLU A 758 -7.83 1.86 -8.86
N ILE A 759 -7.28 2.33 -9.97
CA ILE A 759 -7.75 3.55 -10.63
C ILE A 759 -8.67 3.15 -11.79
N ARG A 760 -9.84 3.77 -11.81
CA ARG A 760 -10.80 3.65 -12.92
C ARG A 760 -11.00 5.00 -13.57
N ASN A 761 -10.95 5.01 -14.89
CA ASN A 761 -11.17 6.20 -15.68
C ASN A 761 -12.61 6.22 -16.21
N VAL A 762 -13.36 7.25 -15.85
CA VAL A 762 -14.74 7.48 -16.25
C VAL A 762 -14.76 8.65 -17.21
N MET A 763 -15.04 8.37 -18.48
CA MET A 763 -14.97 9.36 -19.55
C MET A 763 -16.17 9.27 -20.48
N LYS A 764 -16.43 10.34 -21.19
CA LYS A 764 -17.45 10.37 -22.26
C LYS A 764 -17.04 9.43 -23.41
N LYS A 765 -18.01 8.74 -23.97
CA LYS A 765 -17.78 7.82 -25.09
C LYS A 765 -17.13 8.54 -26.29
N GLY A 766 -15.96 8.02 -26.69
CA GLY A 766 -15.20 8.59 -27.81
C GLY A 766 -13.98 9.44 -27.39
N THR A 767 -13.80 9.73 -26.11
CA THR A 767 -12.59 10.39 -25.58
C THR A 767 -11.53 9.31 -25.35
N GLN A 768 -10.27 9.58 -25.71
CA GLN A 768 -9.18 8.64 -25.42
C GLN A 768 -8.81 8.72 -23.94
N PRO A 769 -8.74 7.61 -23.21
CA PRO A 769 -8.31 7.61 -21.81
C PRO A 769 -6.83 7.96 -21.70
N ILE A 770 -6.46 8.66 -20.62
CA ILE A 770 -5.06 8.97 -20.29
C ILE A 770 -4.21 7.68 -20.22
N THR A 771 -4.82 6.60 -19.73
CA THR A 771 -4.18 5.27 -19.63
C THR A 771 -4.14 4.51 -20.97
N ALA A 772 -4.79 4.97 -22.04
CA ALA A 772 -4.75 4.28 -23.34
C ALA A 772 -3.40 4.41 -24.05
N LEU A 773 -2.58 5.36 -23.63
CA LEU A 773 -1.19 5.49 -24.10
C LEU A 773 -0.28 4.39 -23.52
N ALA A 774 -0.70 3.76 -22.42
CA ALA A 774 0.03 2.68 -21.74
C ALA A 774 -0.41 1.27 -22.20
N GLN A 775 -1.35 1.12 -23.12
CA GLN A 775 -1.45 -0.16 -23.81
C GLN A 775 -0.23 -0.25 -24.72
N PRO A 776 0.67 -1.22 -24.50
CA PRO A 776 1.67 -1.48 -25.51
C PRO A 776 0.88 -1.70 -26.77
N THR A 777 1.03 -0.81 -27.71
CA THR A 777 0.63 -1.10 -29.08
C THR A 777 1.38 -2.39 -29.37
N SER A 778 0.63 -3.48 -29.54
CA SER A 778 1.18 -4.76 -29.99
C SER A 778 1.86 -4.63 -31.36
N ASP A 779 1.97 -3.41 -31.85
CA ASP A 779 2.55 -2.95 -33.10
C ASP A 779 3.76 -2.03 -32.95
N LEU A 780 4.32 -1.86 -31.74
CA LEU A 780 5.75 -1.59 -31.65
C LEU A 780 6.44 -2.89 -32.05
N GLN A 781 6.54 -3.06 -33.37
CA GLN A 781 7.42 -4.03 -33.98
C GLN A 781 8.81 -3.81 -33.37
N LEU A 782 9.19 -4.70 -32.45
CA LEU A 782 10.57 -4.85 -32.01
C LEU A 782 11.50 -5.17 -33.20
N ASP A 783 10.92 -5.52 -34.36
CA ASP A 783 11.63 -5.81 -35.59
C ASP A 783 12.28 -4.58 -36.27
N THR A 784 11.94 -3.36 -35.85
CA THR A 784 12.56 -2.13 -36.41
C THR A 784 13.70 -1.58 -35.55
N ILE A 785 13.97 -2.13 -34.37
CA ILE A 785 15.12 -1.70 -33.53
C ILE A 785 16.37 -2.60 -33.73
N THR A 786 16.22 -3.74 -34.42
CA THR A 786 17.35 -4.66 -34.66
C THR A 786 18.13 -4.36 -35.95
N ASP A 787 17.73 -3.38 -36.75
CA ASP A 787 18.38 -3.12 -38.05
C ASP A 787 19.08 -1.75 -38.20
N GLU A 788 19.40 -1.03 -37.12
CA GLU A 788 20.36 0.08 -37.19
C GLU A 788 21.06 0.34 -35.85
N PRO A 789 22.23 0.81 -35.86
CA PRO A 789 23.56 0.34 -36.37
C PRO A 789 24.47 -0.02 -35.22
N THR A 790 24.60 -1.27 -34.95
CA THR A 790 25.72 -1.77 -34.12
C THR A 790 27.08 -1.59 -34.82
N GLY A 791 27.12 -1.02 -36.02
CA GLY A 791 28.34 -0.78 -36.74
C GLY A 791 29.17 0.43 -36.23
N ASP A 792 28.50 1.52 -35.83
CA ASP A 792 29.20 2.74 -35.43
C ASP A 792 29.72 2.76 -34.00
N LEU A 793 29.11 1.97 -33.11
CA LEU A 793 29.60 1.85 -31.73
C LEU A 793 30.76 0.87 -31.59
N LEU A 794 30.84 -0.14 -32.45
CA LEU A 794 32.00 -1.05 -32.51
C LEU A 794 33.21 -0.43 -33.23
N GLN A 795 32.97 0.47 -34.19
CA GLN A 795 34.07 1.23 -34.80
C GLN A 795 34.68 2.31 -33.90
N MET A 796 33.93 2.80 -32.90
CA MET A 796 34.49 3.70 -31.88
C MET A 796 35.33 2.98 -30.82
N ILE A 797 35.23 1.65 -30.71
CA ILE A 797 36.02 0.86 -29.75
C ILE A 797 37.25 0.24 -30.39
N GLU A 798 37.29 0.12 -31.73
CA GLU A 798 38.44 -0.47 -32.46
C GLU A 798 39.57 0.52 -32.79
N ASP A 799 39.39 1.83 -32.59
CA ASP A 799 40.41 2.84 -32.82
C ASP A 799 41.30 3.19 -31.60
N VAL A 800 41.22 2.39 -30.54
CA VAL A 800 42.21 2.43 -29.44
C VAL A 800 43.10 1.21 -29.55
N GLU A 801 44.00 1.21 -30.53
CA GLU A 801 45.11 0.26 -30.57
C GLU A 801 46.13 0.57 -29.48
N ASP A 802 46.44 -0.46 -28.72
CA ASP A 802 47.48 -0.56 -27.71
C ASP A 802 48.87 -0.20 -28.30
N GLU A 803 49.45 0.87 -27.86
CA GLU A 803 50.88 0.94 -27.75
C GLU A 803 51.32 0.52 -26.34
N PRO A 804 52.27 -0.39 -26.20
CA PRO A 804 52.77 -0.81 -24.90
C PRO A 804 53.68 0.28 -24.33
N GLU A 805 53.19 1.09 -23.43
CA GLU A 805 54.02 1.95 -22.58
C GLU A 805 54.72 1.07 -21.54
N GLU A 806 56.04 1.16 -21.58
CA GLU A 806 56.99 0.61 -20.61
C GLU A 806 56.66 1.16 -19.22
N ALA A 807 56.49 0.28 -18.24
CA ALA A 807 56.27 0.61 -16.87
C ALA A 807 57.43 1.39 -16.26
N GLU A 808 57.29 2.69 -16.12
CA GLU A 808 58.12 3.47 -15.21
C GLU A 808 57.64 3.25 -13.76
N PRO A 809 58.54 3.22 -12.77
CA PRO A 809 58.19 2.99 -11.38
C PRO A 809 57.44 4.19 -10.84
N LEU A 810 56.23 3.92 -10.36
CA LEU A 810 55.35 4.86 -9.68
C LEU A 810 56.07 5.55 -8.53
N SER A 811 56.39 6.82 -8.71
CA SER A 811 56.61 7.75 -7.60
C SER A 811 55.35 7.85 -6.76
N PRO A 812 55.40 7.95 -5.42
CA PRO A 812 54.23 8.06 -4.61
C PRO A 812 53.43 9.30 -5.04
N ALA A 813 52.24 9.07 -5.58
CA ALA A 813 51.30 10.13 -5.86
C ALA A 813 51.05 10.91 -4.57
N VAL A 814 51.35 12.19 -4.62
CA VAL A 814 50.86 13.17 -3.64
C VAL A 814 49.35 13.09 -3.71
N MET A 815 48.72 12.57 -2.66
CA MET A 815 47.28 12.67 -2.50
C MET A 815 46.95 14.16 -2.46
N GLU A 816 46.21 14.62 -3.46
CA GLU A 816 45.51 15.89 -3.38
C GLU A 816 44.56 15.73 -2.18
N ASP A 817 44.69 16.65 -1.20
CA ASP A 817 43.81 16.73 -0.04
C ASP A 817 42.38 16.91 -0.55
N ASP A 818 41.61 15.83 -0.54
CA ASP A 818 40.14 15.91 -0.52
C ASP A 818 39.73 16.63 0.75
N ASP A 819 39.06 17.78 0.60
CA ASP A 819 38.50 18.62 1.67
C ASP A 819 37.44 17.91 2.55
N ASP A 820 37.29 16.59 2.42
CA ASP A 820 36.30 15.75 3.12
C ASP A 820 36.85 15.07 4.37
N THR A 821 38.02 15.45 4.89
CA THR A 821 38.44 14.93 6.19
C THR A 821 37.59 15.53 7.30
N PRO A 822 36.89 14.69 8.14
CA PRO A 822 36.05 15.21 9.20
C PRO A 822 36.87 16.06 10.18
N VAL A 823 36.33 17.23 10.52
CA VAL A 823 36.96 18.21 11.43
C VAL A 823 37.27 17.59 12.78
N VAL A 824 36.49 16.62 13.21
CA VAL A 824 36.68 15.82 14.42
C VAL A 824 36.73 14.35 14.02
N THR A 825 37.78 13.67 14.39
CA THR A 825 37.97 12.25 14.08
C THR A 825 37.12 11.34 14.98
N GLN A 826 36.82 10.15 14.49
CA GLN A 826 36.06 9.15 15.25
C GLN A 826 36.81 8.76 16.55
N GLN A 827 38.16 8.78 16.58
CA GLN A 827 38.97 8.52 17.76
C GLN A 827 38.83 9.61 18.82
N GLU A 828 38.73 10.86 18.45
CA GLU A 828 38.49 11.97 19.38
C GLU A 828 37.09 11.91 19.98
N LEU A 829 36.06 11.51 19.19
CA LEU A 829 34.74 11.28 19.74
C LEU A 829 34.67 10.05 20.66
N SER A 830 35.35 8.95 20.32
CA SER A 830 35.37 7.76 21.18
C SER A 830 36.05 8.07 22.53
N GLY A 831 37.02 9.00 22.54
CA GLY A 831 37.62 9.49 23.79
C GLY A 831 36.62 10.18 24.75
N VAL A 832 35.47 10.65 24.25
CA VAL A 832 34.43 11.27 25.09
C VAL A 832 33.34 10.26 25.45
N PHE A 833 32.99 9.35 24.54
CA PHE A 833 31.81 8.45 24.70
C PHE A 833 32.17 7.05 25.19
N ASP A 834 33.44 6.57 24.98
CA ASP A 834 33.86 5.21 25.30
C ASP A 834 34.76 5.14 26.55
N ILE A 835 34.68 6.13 27.46
CA ILE A 835 35.50 6.21 28.68
C ILE A 835 35.19 5.08 29.65
N GLY A 836 34.02 4.44 29.54
CA GLY A 836 33.63 3.35 30.42
C GLY A 836 32.17 2.92 30.28
N PRO A 837 31.67 2.08 31.18
CA PRO A 837 30.27 1.66 31.16
C PRO A 837 29.35 2.86 31.43
N ALA A 838 28.14 2.80 30.93
CA ALA A 838 27.17 3.91 30.91
C ALA A 838 26.92 4.61 32.26
N PHE A 839 27.07 3.90 33.35
CA PHE A 839 26.95 4.47 34.73
C PHE A 839 28.18 5.25 35.21
N ALA A 840 29.32 5.13 34.54
CA ALA A 840 30.58 5.82 34.86
C ALA A 840 30.84 7.03 33.92
N LEU A 841 29.95 7.27 32.94
CA LEU A 841 30.05 8.43 32.05
C LEU A 841 29.77 9.74 32.82
N PRO A 842 30.47 10.84 32.49
CA PRO A 842 30.15 12.16 33.00
C PRO A 842 28.70 12.57 32.74
N PRO A 843 28.17 13.58 33.49
CA PRO A 843 26.86 14.14 33.16
C PRO A 843 26.76 14.62 31.72
N LEU A 844 25.58 14.50 31.11
CA LEU A 844 25.33 14.83 29.73
C LEU A 844 25.78 16.26 29.34
N GLU A 845 25.67 17.18 30.27
CA GLU A 845 26.07 18.58 30.12
C GLU A 845 27.60 18.71 29.96
N GLU A 846 28.37 17.94 30.76
CA GLU A 846 29.82 17.93 30.69
C GLU A 846 30.33 17.27 29.42
N MET A 847 29.70 16.17 28.99
CA MET A 847 29.98 15.52 27.71
C MET A 847 29.68 16.45 26.53
N PHE A 848 28.59 17.21 26.60
CA PHE A 848 28.27 18.21 25.58
C PHE A 848 29.36 19.28 25.47
N TYR A 849 29.84 19.81 26.58
CA TYR A 849 30.94 20.79 26.55
C TYR A 849 32.26 20.19 26.04
N GLN A 850 32.54 18.94 26.36
CA GLN A 850 33.72 18.25 25.80
C GLN A 850 33.64 18.10 24.28
N VAL A 851 32.50 17.65 23.76
CA VAL A 851 32.26 17.57 22.31
C VAL A 851 32.34 18.97 21.64
N ALA A 852 31.67 19.96 22.24
CA ALA A 852 31.74 21.33 21.73
C ALA A 852 33.18 21.88 21.75
N GLY A 853 33.97 21.49 22.73
CA GLY A 853 35.39 21.82 22.84
C GLY A 853 36.24 21.24 21.72
N LEU A 854 35.93 20.02 21.25
CA LEU A 854 36.61 19.40 20.11
C LEU A 854 36.42 20.20 18.80
N PHE A 855 35.21 20.69 18.56
CA PHE A 855 34.92 21.51 17.41
C PHE A 855 35.52 22.94 17.51
N SER A 856 35.65 23.50 18.72
CA SER A 856 36.15 24.85 18.93
C SER A 856 37.67 24.95 18.97
N SER A 857 38.38 23.86 19.22
CA SER A 857 39.84 23.82 19.37
C SER A 857 40.62 23.78 18.04
N LYS A 858 39.92 23.54 16.92
CA LYS A 858 40.50 23.51 15.57
C LYS A 858 40.09 24.74 14.77
N PRO A 859 40.90 25.81 14.74
CA PRO A 859 40.61 26.92 13.84
C PRO A 859 40.79 26.47 12.38
N LEU A 860 39.85 26.86 11.52
CA LEU A 860 39.94 26.75 10.09
C LEU A 860 41.25 27.44 9.64
N GLU A 861 42.27 26.70 9.19
CA GLU A 861 43.40 27.27 8.51
C GLU A 861 42.92 27.99 7.25
N LYS A 862 43.00 29.31 7.25
CA LYS A 862 42.80 30.08 6.03
C LYS A 862 43.94 29.73 5.11
N MET A 863 43.64 29.03 4.03
CA MET A 863 44.58 29.00 2.88
C MET A 863 44.81 30.44 2.45
N VAL A 864 46.10 30.80 2.44
CA VAL A 864 46.64 32.04 1.82
C VAL A 864 46.77 31.83 0.32
#